data_5964fbea813f96588afc94eadd67ef35
#
_entry.id   5964fbea813f96588afc94eadd67ef35
#
_cell.length_a   1.000
_cell.length_b   1.000
_cell.length_c   1.000
_cell.angle_alpha   90.00
_cell.angle_beta   90.00
_cell.angle_gamma   90.00
#
_symmetry.space_group_name_H-M   'P 1'
#
loop_
_entity.id
_entity.type
_entity.pdbx_description
1 polymer ?
#
loop_
_entity_poly.entity_id
_entity_poly.type
_entity_poly.pdbx_seq_one_letter_code
_entity_poly.pdbx_strand_id
1 'polypeptide(L)'
;MKYEKLFQPGKIGNLELRNRVVMTAMGALMGDWNGCTTPEQIRFYEDRAKGGCGLIIPEFTSVDADSGHCNPIQLGIYDSRQIKSFQLICEAVHRHGAKIFIQLHHGGREAPPACNGGRQAMAPSMELNSVVGRATILPREMTIEDIDNLVEKYVQAAVNSELAGADGVEVHAAHGYLVQQFLSPYTNKRTDEYGGSMENRCRFLVRILTGIRAAVSRDFVVGARINGNDFVEGGNDLAACTEIAKYLEPYVDYFNVSCGVYASAPTMIEPCYSPEGWRKDLAKTIKAAVHVPVIAVNTIKHPETAERFLQEGVSDFVGMSRMQLADPEVVKKAMAGREDLIRKCLGCMNCNKSVVAGKNLHCAINPVTGRATVYGDENLVKTGAGRTVAVVGGGPGGMQAALLLKKRGYYPVIFESRDHLGGSAVLASKAPCKGMVAELIETMKAEMKEYHIEVRLNTPATVETLRALDPYCVVVACGGDQIVPNIPGVDRSNVYYIEDVLLRRVSFEGKNIAVIGGGHVGLEVAHFLCDNNKVTVVEMQKEVGVTIYRTARYKLLSLLAESGVEVLTEHAIAGVTDGAVELRKTDTGAVVTRPADIVIMALGNRPDKSYEQQLKDAFDKVVFVGDANKGGTMADATLSAYENCWFF
;
A
#
# COMPACT_ATOMS: atom_id res chain seq x y z
N MET A 1 -1.96 -28.62 11.78
CA MET A 1 -2.01 -27.14 11.63
C MET A 1 -2.33 -26.84 10.17
N LYS A 2 -3.23 -25.91 9.88
CA LYS A 2 -3.71 -25.65 8.49
C LYS A 2 -2.60 -25.21 7.52
N TYR A 3 -1.56 -24.53 8.03
CA TYR A 3 -0.44 -24.01 7.26
C TYR A 3 0.86 -24.62 7.78
N GLU A 4 1.13 -25.88 7.40
CA GLU A 4 2.24 -26.64 7.98
C GLU A 4 3.60 -26.06 7.61
N LYS A 5 3.85 -25.76 6.32
CA LYS A 5 5.15 -25.23 5.89
C LYS A 5 5.39 -23.79 6.33
N LEU A 6 4.34 -22.96 6.32
CA LEU A 6 4.46 -21.54 6.65
C LEU A 6 4.92 -21.33 8.10
N PHE A 7 4.46 -22.19 9.02
CA PHE A 7 4.74 -22.05 10.45
C PHE A 7 5.84 -22.99 10.96
N GLN A 8 6.44 -23.80 10.08
CA GLN A 8 7.66 -24.54 10.41
C GLN A 8 8.87 -23.60 10.52
N PRO A 9 9.81 -23.88 11.43
CA PRO A 9 11.10 -23.22 11.45
C PRO A 9 11.81 -23.32 10.10
N GLY A 10 12.66 -22.34 9.80
CA GLY A 10 13.49 -22.30 8.62
C GLY A 10 14.87 -21.75 8.95
N LYS A 11 15.86 -21.97 8.08
CA LYS A 11 17.23 -21.47 8.27
C LYS A 11 17.65 -20.55 7.13
N ILE A 12 18.39 -19.50 7.48
CA ILE A 12 19.15 -18.65 6.55
C ILE A 12 20.58 -18.62 7.09
N GLY A 13 21.53 -19.15 6.33
CA GLY A 13 22.88 -19.40 6.85
C GLY A 13 22.82 -20.30 8.10
N ASN A 14 23.44 -19.88 9.19
CA ASN A 14 23.38 -20.58 10.49
C ASN A 14 22.20 -20.14 11.37
N LEU A 15 21.47 -19.10 10.98
CA LEU A 15 20.38 -18.51 11.78
C LEU A 15 19.07 -19.28 11.59
N GLU A 16 18.47 -19.71 12.69
CA GLU A 16 17.13 -20.33 12.71
C GLU A 16 16.04 -19.26 12.91
N LEU A 17 15.02 -19.32 12.07
CA LEU A 17 13.81 -18.51 12.15
C LEU A 17 12.64 -19.37 12.64
N ARG A 18 11.83 -18.86 13.56
CA ARG A 18 10.70 -19.60 14.17
C ARG A 18 9.60 -20.02 13.19
N ASN A 19 9.51 -19.34 12.03
CA ASN A 19 8.60 -19.64 10.92
C ASN A 19 9.12 -19.01 9.62
N ARG A 20 8.39 -19.18 8.53
CA ARG A 20 8.81 -18.75 7.19
C ARG A 20 8.19 -17.43 6.74
N VAL A 21 7.55 -16.69 7.65
CA VAL A 21 6.94 -15.36 7.37
C VAL A 21 7.96 -14.26 7.59
N VAL A 22 8.15 -13.43 6.57
CA VAL A 22 9.06 -12.29 6.59
C VAL A 22 8.30 -10.98 6.39
N MET A 23 8.59 -9.99 7.21
CA MET A 23 8.28 -8.60 6.91
C MET A 23 9.45 -8.00 6.15
N THR A 24 9.38 -7.96 4.83
CA THR A 24 10.46 -7.40 4.01
C THR A 24 10.42 -5.87 4.00
N ALA A 25 11.57 -5.25 3.76
CA ALA A 25 11.75 -3.81 3.81
C ALA A 25 10.77 -3.04 2.91
N MET A 26 10.16 -2.02 3.48
CA MET A 26 9.35 -1.02 2.78
C MET A 26 9.44 0.31 3.52
N GLY A 27 9.52 1.42 2.79
CA GLY A 27 9.64 2.75 3.36
C GLY A 27 8.42 3.09 4.23
N ALA A 28 8.60 3.09 5.53
CA ALA A 28 7.63 3.55 6.51
C ALA A 28 7.82 5.04 6.83
N LEU A 29 9.06 5.52 6.69
CA LEU A 29 9.49 6.90 6.88
C LEU A 29 8.99 7.48 8.21
N MET A 30 9.36 6.78 9.28
CA MET A 30 9.06 7.17 10.66
C MET A 30 10.34 7.50 11.46
N GLY A 31 11.49 7.57 10.81
CA GLY A 31 12.76 8.00 11.41
C GLY A 31 12.77 9.49 11.75
N ASP A 32 13.80 9.93 12.45
CA ASP A 32 14.05 11.34 12.68
C ASP A 32 14.98 11.97 11.62
N TRP A 33 15.23 13.27 11.72
CA TRP A 33 16.10 14.02 10.81
C TRP A 33 17.58 13.61 10.86
N ASN A 34 18.00 12.86 11.89
CA ASN A 34 19.36 12.32 12.02
C ASN A 34 19.46 10.86 11.56
N GLY A 35 18.41 10.33 10.95
CA GLY A 35 18.33 8.93 10.55
C GLY A 35 18.20 7.94 11.71
N CYS A 36 17.86 8.41 12.91
CA CYS A 36 17.61 7.57 14.07
C CYS A 36 16.17 7.05 14.09
N THR A 37 15.97 5.93 14.80
CA THR A 37 14.65 5.36 15.03
C THR A 37 13.85 6.19 16.02
N THR A 38 12.52 6.24 15.85
CA THR A 38 11.61 6.89 16.77
C THR A 38 10.84 5.88 17.65
N PRO A 39 10.26 6.29 18.79
CA PRO A 39 9.41 5.40 19.59
C PRO A 39 8.26 4.78 18.78
N GLU A 40 7.66 5.54 17.85
CA GLU A 40 6.62 5.05 16.97
C GLU A 40 7.13 3.93 16.04
N GLN A 41 8.34 4.10 15.50
CA GLN A 41 8.96 3.12 14.61
C GLN A 41 9.37 1.85 15.38
N ILE A 42 9.91 1.98 16.57
CA ILE A 42 10.23 0.85 17.45
C ILE A 42 8.96 0.05 17.73
N ARG A 43 7.89 0.72 18.16
CA ARG A 43 6.59 0.10 18.41
C ARG A 43 6.00 -0.54 17.17
N PHE A 44 6.15 0.09 16.02
CA PHE A 44 5.67 -0.43 14.75
C PHE A 44 6.28 -1.81 14.43
N TYR A 45 7.58 -2.01 14.58
CA TYR A 45 8.21 -3.31 14.32
C TYR A 45 7.98 -4.30 15.47
N GLU A 46 7.94 -3.83 16.71
CA GLU A 46 7.61 -4.66 17.88
C GLU A 46 6.23 -5.32 17.75
N ASP A 47 5.21 -4.58 17.31
CA ASP A 47 3.86 -5.13 17.13
C ASP A 47 3.84 -6.30 16.13
N ARG A 48 4.66 -6.26 15.07
CA ARG A 48 4.77 -7.36 14.08
C ARG A 48 5.52 -8.56 14.64
N ALA A 49 6.57 -8.32 15.42
CA ALA A 49 7.27 -9.37 16.14
C ALA A 49 6.34 -10.06 17.14
N LYS A 50 5.61 -9.28 17.96
CA LYS A 50 4.58 -9.75 18.89
C LYS A 50 3.45 -10.49 18.18
N GLY A 51 3.09 -10.05 16.96
CA GLY A 51 2.08 -10.67 16.10
C GLY A 51 2.51 -11.97 15.44
N GLY A 52 3.77 -12.40 15.64
CA GLY A 52 4.24 -13.72 15.24
C GLY A 52 5.19 -13.76 14.03
N CYS A 53 5.54 -12.62 13.40
CA CYS A 53 6.47 -12.57 12.28
C CYS A 53 7.82 -13.22 12.65
N GLY A 54 8.39 -14.06 11.75
CA GLY A 54 9.64 -14.77 12.00
C GLY A 54 10.88 -13.90 11.78
N LEU A 55 10.88 -13.10 10.72
CA LEU A 55 11.95 -12.18 10.36
C LEU A 55 11.38 -10.81 10.02
N ILE A 56 11.99 -9.76 10.54
CA ILE A 56 11.67 -8.37 10.23
C ILE A 56 12.88 -7.73 9.55
N ILE A 57 12.66 -7.14 8.39
CA ILE A 57 13.62 -6.28 7.70
C ILE A 57 13.00 -4.88 7.70
N PRO A 58 13.46 -3.96 8.57
CA PRO A 58 13.01 -2.58 8.60
C PRO A 58 13.16 -1.89 7.26
N GLU A 59 12.60 -0.69 7.14
CA GLU A 59 12.72 0.10 5.92
C GLU A 59 14.19 0.30 5.50
N PHE A 60 14.40 0.55 4.20
CA PHE A 60 15.71 0.79 3.63
C PHE A 60 16.46 1.89 4.39
N THR A 61 17.68 1.57 4.82
CA THR A 61 18.50 2.35 5.75
C THR A 61 19.73 2.89 5.02
N SER A 62 19.93 4.21 4.99
CA SER A 62 21.03 4.83 4.26
C SER A 62 22.38 4.48 4.90
N VAL A 63 23.35 4.16 4.03
CA VAL A 63 24.76 3.95 4.41
C VAL A 63 25.59 5.21 4.32
N ASP A 64 25.02 6.30 3.80
CA ASP A 64 25.70 7.56 3.57
C ASP A 64 24.82 8.76 3.93
N ALA A 65 25.32 9.62 4.82
CA ALA A 65 24.65 10.84 5.24
C ALA A 65 24.56 11.89 4.14
N ASP A 66 25.55 11.91 3.23
CA ASP A 66 25.80 13.03 2.33
C ASP A 66 25.12 12.89 0.97
N SER A 67 24.87 11.66 0.52
CA SER A 67 24.38 11.41 -0.85
C SER A 67 23.41 10.25 -0.97
N GLY A 68 23.17 9.50 0.12
CA GLY A 68 22.40 8.25 0.09
C GLY A 68 20.90 8.36 0.31
N HIS A 69 20.41 9.49 0.83
CA HIS A 69 19.04 9.65 1.28
C HIS A 69 18.06 9.89 0.12
N CYS A 70 17.00 9.09 0.08
CA CYS A 70 15.84 9.30 -0.81
C CYS A 70 14.72 10.11 -0.15
N ASN A 71 14.77 10.30 1.17
CA ASN A 71 13.80 11.04 1.96
C ASN A 71 14.48 11.67 3.17
N PRO A 72 14.07 12.88 3.61
CA PRO A 72 14.75 13.60 4.70
C PRO A 72 14.65 12.92 6.07
N ILE A 73 13.68 12.03 6.28
CA ILE A 73 13.49 11.27 7.54
C ILE A 73 13.72 9.76 7.36
N GLN A 74 14.51 9.39 6.34
CA GLN A 74 14.93 8.02 6.11
C GLN A 74 15.92 7.59 7.19
N LEU A 75 15.81 6.33 7.64
CA LEU A 75 16.81 5.74 8.55
C LEU A 75 18.21 5.75 7.95
N GLY A 76 19.20 5.89 8.80
CA GLY A 76 20.63 5.77 8.49
C GLY A 76 21.33 4.84 9.48
N ILE A 77 22.50 4.30 9.09
CA ILE A 77 23.35 3.46 9.94
C ILE A 77 24.83 3.74 9.68
N TYR A 78 25.16 5.02 9.44
CA TYR A 78 26.48 5.50 9.04
C TYR A 78 27.29 6.10 10.21
N ASP A 79 26.72 6.30 11.39
CA ASP A 79 27.45 6.75 12.57
C ASP A 79 26.95 6.11 13.90
N SER A 80 27.69 6.38 15.00
CA SER A 80 27.45 5.77 16.30
C SER A 80 26.12 6.13 16.96
N ARG A 81 25.52 7.28 16.65
CA ARG A 81 24.21 7.70 17.19
C ARG A 81 23.12 6.75 16.75
N GLN A 82 23.18 6.31 15.51
CA GLN A 82 22.21 5.41 14.92
C GLN A 82 22.36 3.98 15.47
N ILE A 83 23.58 3.53 15.80
CA ILE A 83 23.81 2.22 16.45
C ILE A 83 22.91 2.11 17.70
N LYS A 84 22.95 3.13 18.60
CA LYS A 84 22.15 3.11 19.82
C LYS A 84 20.65 3.07 19.53
N SER A 85 20.19 3.79 18.52
CA SER A 85 18.77 3.81 18.17
C SER A 85 18.31 2.45 17.58
N PHE A 86 19.15 1.80 16.77
CA PHE A 86 18.87 0.47 16.25
C PHE A 86 18.94 -0.65 17.31
N GLN A 87 19.74 -0.50 18.38
CA GLN A 87 19.69 -1.43 19.51
C GLN A 87 18.28 -1.53 20.09
N LEU A 88 17.56 -0.41 20.20
CA LEU A 88 16.21 -0.40 20.75
C LEU A 88 15.21 -1.16 19.87
N ILE A 89 15.32 -1.06 18.53
CA ILE A 89 14.49 -1.87 17.62
C ILE A 89 14.86 -3.35 17.72
N CYS A 90 16.16 -3.68 17.73
CA CYS A 90 16.62 -5.07 17.82
C CYS A 90 16.12 -5.73 19.10
N GLU A 91 16.30 -5.07 20.26
CA GLU A 91 15.79 -5.54 21.56
C GLU A 91 14.26 -5.71 21.54
N ALA A 92 13.52 -4.76 20.97
CA ALA A 92 12.07 -4.81 20.90
C ALA A 92 11.58 -5.99 20.02
N VAL A 93 12.27 -6.28 18.93
CA VAL A 93 11.95 -7.40 18.02
C VAL A 93 12.35 -8.74 18.68
N HIS A 94 13.56 -8.83 19.22
CA HIS A 94 14.10 -10.06 19.82
C HIS A 94 13.30 -10.52 21.05
N ARG A 95 12.79 -9.59 21.87
CA ARG A 95 11.98 -9.91 23.06
C ARG A 95 10.75 -10.76 22.73
N HIS A 96 10.29 -10.72 21.48
CA HIS A 96 9.16 -11.51 20.98
C HIS A 96 9.59 -12.71 20.14
N GLY A 97 10.90 -13.05 20.09
CA GLY A 97 11.45 -14.22 19.41
C GLY A 97 11.50 -14.10 17.88
N ALA A 98 11.32 -12.90 17.32
CA ALA A 98 11.57 -12.63 15.90
C ALA A 98 13.05 -12.26 15.68
N LYS A 99 13.53 -12.42 14.45
CA LYS A 99 14.86 -12.01 14.00
C LYS A 99 14.78 -10.70 13.22
N ILE A 100 15.90 -9.96 13.12
CA ILE A 100 15.95 -8.66 12.46
C ILE A 100 17.20 -8.53 11.58
N PHE A 101 17.01 -8.15 10.30
CA PHE A 101 18.09 -7.77 9.38
C PHE A 101 17.95 -6.32 8.99
N ILE A 102 19.05 -5.59 8.83
CA ILE A 102 19.03 -4.19 8.40
C ILE A 102 19.26 -4.12 6.90
N GLN A 103 18.36 -3.48 6.14
CA GLN A 103 18.52 -3.31 4.69
C GLN A 103 19.40 -2.08 4.40
N LEU A 104 20.64 -2.34 3.95
CA LEU A 104 21.62 -1.32 3.58
C LEU A 104 21.30 -0.73 2.21
N HIS A 105 21.24 0.61 2.13
CA HIS A 105 20.69 1.31 0.98
C HIS A 105 21.47 2.59 0.63
N HIS A 106 21.50 2.89 -0.67
CA HIS A 106 21.88 4.19 -1.22
C HIS A 106 20.99 4.51 -2.41
N GLY A 107 20.42 5.72 -2.44
CA GLY A 107 19.44 6.12 -3.45
C GLY A 107 19.97 6.19 -4.87
N GLY A 108 21.26 6.45 -5.03
CA GLY A 108 21.83 6.68 -6.35
C GLY A 108 21.16 7.85 -7.06
N ARG A 109 20.80 7.71 -8.32
CA ARG A 109 20.09 8.75 -9.08
C ARG A 109 18.72 9.14 -8.49
N GLU A 110 18.13 8.28 -7.66
CA GLU A 110 16.84 8.51 -6.99
C GLU A 110 16.99 9.27 -5.65
N ALA A 111 18.21 9.71 -5.31
CA ALA A 111 18.53 10.53 -4.14
C ALA A 111 18.40 12.02 -4.48
N PRO A 112 17.29 12.70 -4.14
CA PRO A 112 17.09 14.10 -4.53
C PRO A 112 18.03 15.02 -3.78
N PRO A 113 18.59 16.08 -4.41
CA PRO A 113 19.46 17.05 -3.76
C PRO A 113 18.89 17.62 -2.46
N ALA A 114 17.59 17.86 -2.41
CA ALA A 114 16.91 18.38 -1.22
C ALA A 114 17.05 17.48 0.04
N CYS A 115 17.30 16.17 -0.14
CA CYS A 115 17.53 15.24 0.98
C CYS A 115 19.03 15.09 1.33
N ASN A 116 19.93 15.66 0.53
CA ASN A 116 21.37 15.43 0.60
C ASN A 116 22.17 16.76 0.62
N GLY A 117 21.66 17.76 1.33
CA GLY A 117 22.34 19.04 1.50
C GLY A 117 22.58 19.82 0.20
N GLY A 118 21.73 19.65 -0.81
CA GLY A 118 21.87 20.28 -2.13
C GLY A 118 22.85 19.58 -3.08
N ARG A 119 23.48 18.48 -2.66
CA ARG A 119 24.44 17.74 -3.50
C ARG A 119 23.74 17.05 -4.66
N GLN A 120 24.38 17.07 -5.83
CA GLN A 120 23.92 16.35 -7.01
C GLN A 120 23.94 14.84 -6.76
N ALA A 121 22.86 14.15 -7.14
CA ALA A 121 22.80 12.70 -7.10
C ALA A 121 23.94 12.07 -7.92
N MET A 122 24.39 10.88 -7.53
CA MET A 122 25.40 10.13 -8.25
C MET A 122 24.87 8.78 -8.72
N ALA A 123 25.38 8.31 -9.85
CA ALA A 123 24.95 7.07 -10.50
C ALA A 123 26.12 6.44 -11.28
N PRO A 124 26.03 5.19 -11.72
CA PRO A 124 27.05 4.61 -12.60
C PRO A 124 27.23 5.40 -13.90
N SER A 125 26.16 6.02 -14.42
CA SER A 125 26.20 6.84 -15.65
C SER A 125 25.21 7.98 -15.57
N MET A 126 25.42 9.03 -16.38
CA MET A 126 24.56 10.22 -16.47
C MET A 126 23.28 9.92 -17.27
N GLU A 127 22.40 9.08 -16.72
CA GLU A 127 21.14 8.68 -17.35
C GLU A 127 19.92 9.13 -16.54
N LEU A 128 19.00 9.87 -17.18
CA LEU A 128 17.75 10.33 -16.59
C LEU A 128 16.57 9.58 -17.23
N ASN A 129 16.35 8.35 -16.83
CA ASN A 129 15.36 7.46 -17.44
C ASN A 129 14.19 7.14 -16.51
N SER A 130 13.72 8.11 -15.72
CA SER A 130 12.63 7.87 -14.77
C SER A 130 11.34 8.53 -15.23
N VAL A 131 10.35 7.75 -15.64
CA VAL A 131 8.99 8.23 -15.99
C VAL A 131 8.20 8.62 -14.74
N VAL A 132 8.46 8.00 -13.60
CA VAL A 132 7.72 8.16 -12.34
C VAL A 132 8.66 8.38 -11.15
N GLY A 133 9.97 8.45 -11.39
CA GLY A 133 11.00 8.56 -10.37
C GLY A 133 11.10 9.94 -9.73
N ARG A 134 11.93 10.02 -8.71
CA ARG A 134 12.28 11.25 -8.01
C ARG A 134 13.41 12.01 -8.70
N ALA A 135 14.10 11.35 -9.65
CA ALA A 135 15.19 11.92 -10.41
C ALA A 135 14.66 12.97 -11.40
N THR A 136 14.67 14.22 -10.99
CA THR A 136 14.33 15.39 -11.83
C THR A 136 15.57 16.12 -12.34
N ILE A 137 16.75 15.76 -11.82
CA ILE A 137 18.05 16.36 -12.15
C ILE A 137 18.99 15.25 -12.58
N LEU A 138 19.72 15.48 -13.67
CA LEU A 138 20.72 14.54 -14.20
C LEU A 138 21.77 14.22 -13.11
N PRO A 139 21.99 12.95 -12.78
CA PRO A 139 23.01 12.58 -11.81
C PRO A 139 24.42 12.81 -12.41
N ARG A 140 25.42 13.00 -11.55
CA ARG A 140 26.80 12.89 -11.98
C ARG A 140 27.24 11.43 -12.06
N GLU A 141 28.14 11.13 -12.99
CA GLU A 141 28.79 9.83 -13.05
C GLU A 141 29.76 9.64 -11.88
N MET A 142 29.74 8.45 -11.26
CA MET A 142 30.65 8.11 -10.17
C MET A 142 32.09 7.89 -10.68
N THR A 143 33.05 8.44 -9.98
CA THR A 143 34.48 8.11 -10.15
C THR A 143 34.78 6.77 -9.47
N ILE A 144 35.97 6.22 -9.73
CA ILE A 144 36.45 5.01 -9.01
C ILE A 144 36.60 5.30 -7.52
N GLU A 145 37.06 6.50 -7.15
CA GLU A 145 37.17 6.94 -5.75
C GLU A 145 35.79 7.00 -5.06
N ASP A 146 34.73 7.46 -5.75
CA ASP A 146 33.35 7.41 -5.22
C ASP A 146 32.92 5.95 -4.94
N ILE A 147 33.24 5.05 -5.87
CA ILE A 147 32.92 3.61 -5.74
C ILE A 147 33.64 3.01 -4.54
N ASP A 148 34.95 3.26 -4.41
CA ASP A 148 35.77 2.79 -3.29
C ASP A 148 35.24 3.27 -1.96
N ASN A 149 34.95 4.56 -1.85
CA ASN A 149 34.40 5.22 -0.67
C ASN A 149 33.03 4.63 -0.27
N LEU A 150 32.15 4.37 -1.25
CA LEU A 150 30.85 3.77 -0.95
C LEU A 150 30.93 2.31 -0.54
N VAL A 151 31.86 1.52 -1.11
CA VAL A 151 32.13 0.15 -0.62
C VAL A 151 32.47 0.18 0.87
N GLU A 152 33.39 1.08 1.28
CA GLU A 152 33.77 1.23 2.69
C GLU A 152 32.57 1.63 3.57
N LYS A 153 31.71 2.56 3.10
CA LYS A 153 30.49 2.96 3.82
C LYS A 153 29.49 1.82 4.00
N TYR A 154 29.30 0.96 2.98
CA TYR A 154 28.47 -0.23 3.10
C TYR A 154 29.04 -1.22 4.12
N VAL A 155 30.35 -1.43 4.12
CA VAL A 155 31.04 -2.29 5.09
C VAL A 155 30.88 -1.75 6.49
N GLN A 156 31.14 -0.45 6.71
CA GLN A 156 30.96 0.17 8.02
C GLN A 156 29.52 0.14 8.51
N ALA A 157 28.55 0.33 7.62
CA ALA A 157 27.13 0.22 7.93
C ALA A 157 26.74 -1.21 8.38
N ALA A 158 27.34 -2.24 7.79
CA ALA A 158 27.13 -3.63 8.23
C ALA A 158 27.75 -3.88 9.63
N VAL A 159 28.95 -3.39 9.89
CA VAL A 159 29.57 -3.45 11.23
C VAL A 159 28.70 -2.72 12.26
N ASN A 160 28.20 -1.52 11.93
CA ASN A 160 27.31 -0.77 12.80
C ASN A 160 26.01 -1.54 13.08
N SER A 161 25.47 -2.25 12.08
CA SER A 161 24.27 -3.10 12.22
C SER A 161 24.51 -4.27 13.16
N GLU A 162 25.66 -4.94 13.08
CA GLU A 162 26.05 -6.01 13.99
C GLU A 162 26.24 -5.48 15.42
N LEU A 163 26.92 -4.34 15.60
CA LEU A 163 27.06 -3.67 16.89
C LEU A 163 25.72 -3.23 17.50
N ALA A 164 24.73 -2.92 16.66
CA ALA A 164 23.38 -2.66 17.10
C ALA A 164 22.58 -3.90 17.50
N GLY A 165 23.16 -5.09 17.34
CA GLY A 165 22.54 -6.37 17.70
C GLY A 165 21.59 -6.92 16.64
N ALA A 166 21.67 -6.48 15.40
CA ALA A 166 20.95 -7.12 14.28
C ALA A 166 21.51 -8.55 14.05
N ASP A 167 20.66 -9.45 13.54
CA ASP A 167 21.06 -10.83 13.21
C ASP A 167 21.69 -10.92 11.78
N GLY A 168 21.59 -9.85 10.99
CA GLY A 168 22.15 -9.80 9.63
C GLY A 168 21.86 -8.49 8.92
N VAL A 169 22.34 -8.43 7.68
CA VAL A 169 22.08 -7.33 6.74
C VAL A 169 21.57 -7.84 5.39
N GLU A 170 20.83 -6.99 4.69
CA GLU A 170 20.39 -7.19 3.32
C GLU A 170 20.88 -6.01 2.46
N VAL A 171 21.73 -6.26 1.45
CA VAL A 171 22.10 -5.20 0.49
C VAL A 171 20.95 -4.98 -0.48
N HIS A 172 20.49 -3.73 -0.59
CA HIS A 172 19.41 -3.36 -1.49
C HIS A 172 19.91 -3.21 -2.94
N ALA A 173 19.89 -4.30 -3.69
CA ALA A 173 20.30 -4.39 -5.09
C ALA A 173 19.11 -4.51 -6.06
N ALA A 174 18.00 -3.81 -5.77
CA ALA A 174 16.75 -3.87 -6.52
C ALA A 174 16.16 -2.46 -6.74
N HIS A 175 15.05 -2.38 -7.48
CA HIS A 175 14.13 -1.24 -7.58
C HIS A 175 14.69 0.04 -8.21
N GLY A 176 15.82 -0.01 -8.92
CA GLY A 176 16.40 1.16 -9.56
C GLY A 176 17.20 2.06 -8.63
N TYR A 177 17.60 1.57 -7.45
CA TYR A 177 18.53 2.25 -6.55
C TYR A 177 19.99 1.95 -6.91
N LEU A 178 20.96 2.57 -6.24
CA LEU A 178 22.33 2.62 -6.69
C LEU A 178 22.93 1.27 -7.11
N VAL A 179 22.82 0.26 -6.25
CA VAL A 179 23.43 -1.06 -6.54
C VAL A 179 22.75 -1.71 -7.76
N GLN A 180 21.42 -1.60 -7.86
CA GLN A 180 20.70 -2.11 -9.04
C GLN A 180 21.03 -1.29 -10.30
N GLN A 181 21.28 0.02 -10.16
CA GLN A 181 21.71 0.86 -11.28
C GLN A 181 23.04 0.36 -11.90
N PHE A 182 23.96 -0.18 -11.07
CA PHE A 182 25.17 -0.83 -11.59
C PHE A 182 24.86 -2.15 -12.30
N LEU A 183 23.94 -2.96 -11.77
CA LEU A 183 23.60 -4.29 -12.33
C LEU A 183 22.90 -4.20 -13.69
N SER A 184 22.12 -3.14 -13.93
CA SER A 184 21.24 -3.03 -15.11
C SER A 184 21.91 -2.33 -16.28
N PRO A 185 21.94 -2.93 -17.48
CA PRO A 185 22.44 -2.25 -18.69
C PRO A 185 21.54 -1.07 -19.12
N TYR A 186 20.32 -0.98 -18.60
CA TYR A 186 19.42 0.17 -18.79
C TYR A 186 20.00 1.45 -18.20
N THR A 187 20.71 1.37 -17.06
CA THR A 187 21.25 2.50 -16.31
C THR A 187 22.76 2.58 -16.27
N ASN A 188 23.46 1.47 -16.50
CA ASN A 188 24.92 1.40 -16.49
C ASN A 188 25.47 1.39 -17.93
N LYS A 189 25.99 2.53 -18.35
CA LYS A 189 26.62 2.73 -19.68
C LYS A 189 28.15 2.87 -19.57
N ARG A 190 28.73 2.49 -18.42
CA ARG A 190 30.18 2.57 -18.20
C ARG A 190 30.95 1.65 -19.16
N THR A 191 32.16 2.07 -19.50
CA THR A 191 33.09 1.30 -20.36
C THR A 191 34.33 0.81 -19.62
N ASP A 192 34.42 1.11 -18.32
CA ASP A 192 35.47 0.63 -17.43
C ASP A 192 35.15 -0.73 -16.82
N GLU A 193 35.92 -1.11 -15.80
CA GLU A 193 35.73 -2.42 -15.09
C GLU A 193 34.42 -2.57 -14.34
N TYR A 194 33.57 -1.54 -14.25
CA TYR A 194 32.24 -1.57 -13.61
C TYR A 194 31.09 -1.58 -14.64
N GLY A 195 31.38 -1.64 -15.94
CA GLY A 195 30.40 -1.63 -17.01
C GLY A 195 30.60 -2.68 -18.08
N GLY A 196 29.70 -2.74 -19.06
CA GLY A 196 29.75 -3.71 -20.16
C GLY A 196 29.28 -5.11 -19.76
N SER A 197 30.19 -6.04 -19.47
CA SER A 197 29.84 -7.44 -19.17
C SER A 197 29.01 -7.59 -17.87
N MET A 198 28.31 -8.70 -17.73
CA MET A 198 27.53 -8.99 -16.52
C MET A 198 28.43 -9.01 -15.27
N GLU A 199 29.61 -9.60 -15.35
CA GLU A 199 30.59 -9.69 -14.26
C GLU A 199 31.05 -8.30 -13.82
N ASN A 200 31.34 -7.41 -14.78
CA ASN A 200 31.72 -6.03 -14.51
C ASN A 200 30.59 -5.26 -13.83
N ARG A 201 29.36 -5.40 -14.33
CA ARG A 201 28.20 -4.77 -13.68
C ARG A 201 27.93 -5.28 -12.27
N CYS A 202 28.26 -6.55 -11.99
CA CYS A 202 28.16 -7.14 -10.65
C CYS A 202 29.30 -6.73 -9.72
N ARG A 203 30.43 -6.24 -10.24
CA ARG A 203 31.67 -5.96 -9.47
C ARG A 203 31.43 -5.07 -8.25
N PHE A 204 30.62 -4.02 -8.38
CA PHE A 204 30.32 -3.13 -7.26
C PHE A 204 29.64 -3.90 -6.11
N LEU A 205 28.61 -4.69 -6.41
CA LEU A 205 27.91 -5.50 -5.41
C LEU A 205 28.82 -6.59 -4.81
N VAL A 206 29.63 -7.26 -5.63
CA VAL A 206 30.58 -8.27 -5.15
C VAL A 206 31.59 -7.67 -4.19
N ARG A 207 32.12 -6.49 -4.48
CA ARG A 207 33.04 -5.78 -3.57
C ARG A 207 32.36 -5.44 -2.23
N ILE A 208 31.12 -4.96 -2.26
CA ILE A 208 30.33 -4.69 -1.04
C ILE A 208 30.17 -5.98 -0.22
N LEU A 209 29.65 -7.05 -0.83
CA LEU A 209 29.35 -8.31 -0.13
C LEU A 209 30.61 -8.96 0.44
N THR A 210 31.71 -8.97 -0.32
CA THR A 210 33.01 -9.51 0.12
C THR A 210 33.58 -8.69 1.28
N GLY A 211 33.51 -7.34 1.17
CA GLY A 211 33.96 -6.45 2.23
C GLY A 211 33.14 -6.62 3.52
N ILE A 212 31.82 -6.72 3.42
CA ILE A 212 30.95 -6.99 4.56
C ILE A 212 31.31 -8.32 5.21
N ARG A 213 31.41 -9.41 4.42
CA ARG A 213 31.72 -10.74 4.95
C ARG A 213 33.07 -10.79 5.66
N ALA A 214 34.06 -10.01 5.22
CA ALA A 214 35.37 -9.92 5.86
C ALA A 214 35.34 -9.14 7.19
N ALA A 215 34.37 -8.23 7.38
CA ALA A 215 34.32 -7.32 8.51
C ALA A 215 33.36 -7.73 9.65
N VAL A 216 32.40 -8.62 9.36
CA VAL A 216 31.40 -9.08 10.34
C VAL A 216 31.67 -10.50 10.81
N SER A 217 31.05 -10.93 11.90
CA SER A 217 31.20 -12.30 12.42
C SER A 217 30.65 -13.34 11.41
N ARG A 218 31.16 -14.58 11.56
CA ARG A 218 30.79 -15.68 10.66
C ARG A 218 29.29 -16.03 10.69
N ASP A 219 28.67 -15.86 11.85
CA ASP A 219 27.26 -16.21 12.05
C ASP A 219 26.30 -15.07 11.68
N PHE A 220 26.84 -13.87 11.39
CA PHE A 220 26.05 -12.74 10.94
C PHE A 220 25.59 -12.95 9.49
N VAL A 221 24.29 -12.89 9.26
CA VAL A 221 23.69 -13.18 7.94
C VAL A 221 23.93 -12.02 6.97
N VAL A 222 24.38 -12.33 5.75
CA VAL A 222 24.58 -11.35 4.67
C VAL A 222 23.75 -11.76 3.46
N GLY A 223 22.75 -10.98 3.09
CA GLY A 223 21.90 -11.28 1.93
C GLY A 223 21.80 -10.13 0.96
N ALA A 224 21.14 -10.38 -0.15
CA ALA A 224 20.86 -9.35 -1.15
C ALA A 224 19.41 -9.39 -1.60
N ARG A 225 18.79 -8.20 -1.72
CA ARG A 225 17.52 -8.06 -2.41
C ARG A 225 17.78 -7.68 -3.85
N ILE A 226 17.34 -8.54 -4.77
CA ILE A 226 17.57 -8.42 -6.21
C ILE A 226 16.25 -8.33 -6.99
N ASN A 227 16.29 -7.80 -8.21
CA ASN A 227 15.18 -7.93 -9.15
C ASN A 227 15.22 -9.31 -9.85
N GLY A 228 14.04 -9.92 -10.05
CA GLY A 228 13.88 -11.03 -10.97
C GLY A 228 13.57 -10.57 -12.40
N ASN A 229 13.19 -9.30 -12.58
CA ASN A 229 12.98 -8.64 -13.87
C ASN A 229 12.87 -7.12 -13.64
N ASP A 230 13.51 -6.31 -14.47
CA ASP A 230 13.41 -4.85 -14.40
C ASP A 230 12.12 -4.31 -15.04
N PHE A 231 11.47 -5.09 -15.91
CA PHE A 231 10.27 -4.71 -16.67
C PHE A 231 10.43 -3.38 -17.44
N VAL A 232 11.61 -3.17 -18.00
CA VAL A 232 11.93 -2.03 -18.86
C VAL A 232 12.78 -2.50 -20.03
N GLU A 233 12.55 -1.94 -21.20
CA GLU A 233 13.34 -2.23 -22.40
C GLU A 233 14.82 -1.87 -22.16
N GLY A 234 15.73 -2.75 -22.53
CA GLY A 234 17.16 -2.59 -22.28
C GLY A 234 17.60 -2.86 -20.83
N GLY A 235 16.68 -3.27 -19.93
CA GLY A 235 16.98 -3.73 -18.57
C GLY A 235 17.26 -5.22 -18.50
N ASN A 236 17.46 -5.73 -17.28
CA ASN A 236 17.61 -7.17 -17.05
C ASN A 236 16.23 -7.86 -17.06
N ASP A 237 16.08 -8.84 -17.92
CA ASP A 237 14.94 -9.78 -17.91
C ASP A 237 15.16 -10.90 -16.88
N LEU A 238 14.23 -11.86 -16.81
CA LEU A 238 14.31 -12.98 -15.86
C LEU A 238 15.54 -13.85 -16.12
N ALA A 239 15.92 -14.06 -17.37
CA ALA A 239 17.11 -14.88 -17.71
C ALA A 239 18.39 -14.20 -17.23
N ALA A 240 18.57 -12.91 -17.53
CA ALA A 240 19.70 -12.11 -17.06
C ALA A 240 19.76 -12.02 -15.53
N CYS A 241 18.63 -11.79 -14.86
CA CYS A 241 18.55 -11.76 -13.39
C CYS A 241 18.90 -13.12 -12.78
N THR A 242 18.55 -14.23 -13.42
CA THR A 242 18.90 -15.59 -12.97
C THR A 242 20.41 -15.84 -13.06
N GLU A 243 21.06 -15.43 -14.16
CA GLU A 243 22.52 -15.53 -14.29
C GLU A 243 23.25 -14.64 -13.28
N ILE A 244 22.74 -13.43 -13.03
CA ILE A 244 23.25 -12.55 -11.96
C ILE A 244 23.13 -13.25 -10.58
N ALA A 245 21.99 -13.87 -10.28
CA ALA A 245 21.80 -14.59 -9.01
C ALA A 245 22.79 -15.74 -8.84
N LYS A 246 23.03 -16.56 -9.88
CA LYS A 246 24.04 -17.62 -9.88
C LYS A 246 25.45 -17.08 -9.63
N TYR A 247 25.80 -15.98 -10.28
CA TYR A 247 27.11 -15.35 -10.13
C TYR A 247 27.33 -14.79 -8.72
N LEU A 248 26.27 -14.28 -8.09
CA LEU A 248 26.29 -13.68 -6.75
C LEU A 248 26.14 -14.71 -5.61
N GLU A 249 25.68 -15.92 -5.90
CA GLU A 249 25.40 -16.95 -4.88
C GLU A 249 26.56 -17.21 -3.89
N PRO A 250 27.83 -17.26 -4.32
CA PRO A 250 28.95 -17.50 -3.39
C PRO A 250 29.17 -16.41 -2.34
N TYR A 251 28.54 -15.25 -2.50
CA TYR A 251 28.77 -14.05 -1.68
C TYR A 251 27.61 -13.75 -0.72
N VAL A 252 26.52 -14.55 -0.75
CA VAL A 252 25.31 -14.28 0.05
C VAL A 252 24.82 -15.54 0.78
N ASP A 253 24.10 -15.33 1.88
CA ASP A 253 23.42 -16.40 2.62
C ASP A 253 21.96 -16.59 2.14
N TYR A 254 21.39 -15.61 1.42
CA TYR A 254 20.04 -15.69 0.84
C TYR A 254 19.79 -14.61 -0.21
N PHE A 255 18.76 -14.83 -1.02
CA PHE A 255 18.21 -13.82 -1.91
C PHE A 255 16.77 -13.44 -1.52
N ASN A 256 16.45 -12.15 -1.58
CA ASN A 256 15.10 -11.61 -1.53
C ASN A 256 14.72 -11.14 -2.95
N VAL A 257 13.84 -11.89 -3.62
CA VAL A 257 13.53 -11.66 -5.04
C VAL A 257 12.34 -10.74 -5.19
N SER A 258 12.60 -9.55 -5.70
CA SER A 258 11.61 -8.53 -6.04
C SER A 258 11.58 -8.29 -7.55
N CYS A 259 11.08 -7.16 -8.02
CA CYS A 259 11.20 -6.74 -9.42
C CYS A 259 10.83 -5.28 -9.65
N GLY A 260 11.09 -4.83 -10.88
CA GLY A 260 10.73 -3.50 -11.35
C GLY A 260 11.69 -2.41 -10.89
N VAL A 261 11.62 -1.30 -11.59
CA VAL A 261 12.37 -0.07 -11.34
C VAL A 261 11.41 1.12 -11.40
N TYR A 262 11.86 2.33 -11.13
CA TYR A 262 10.99 3.52 -11.18
C TYR A 262 10.36 3.75 -12.56
N ALA A 263 11.05 3.39 -13.66
CA ALA A 263 10.47 3.44 -15.00
C ALA A 263 9.31 2.45 -15.22
N SER A 264 9.29 1.35 -14.45
CA SER A 264 8.22 0.34 -14.43
C SER A 264 7.49 0.30 -13.08
N ALA A 265 7.30 1.44 -12.42
CA ALA A 265 6.83 1.55 -11.04
C ALA A 265 5.57 0.75 -10.68
N PRO A 266 4.55 0.56 -11.54
CA PRO A 266 3.41 -0.31 -11.24
C PRO A 266 3.76 -1.79 -11.04
N THR A 267 4.92 -2.24 -11.52
CA THR A 267 5.42 -3.60 -11.27
C THR A 267 6.23 -3.68 -9.98
N MET A 268 6.86 -2.60 -9.55
CA MET A 268 7.63 -2.52 -8.31
C MET A 268 6.71 -2.43 -7.08
N ILE A 269 5.66 -1.62 -7.16
CA ILE A 269 4.69 -1.38 -6.07
C ILE A 269 3.29 -1.56 -6.63
N GLU A 270 2.79 -2.79 -6.61
CA GLU A 270 1.56 -3.17 -7.28
C GLU A 270 0.31 -2.68 -6.56
N PRO A 271 -0.61 -2.05 -7.31
CA PRO A 271 -1.96 -1.75 -6.84
C PRO A 271 -2.88 -2.98 -6.87
N CYS A 272 -4.13 -2.78 -6.45
CA CYS A 272 -5.17 -3.82 -6.47
C CYS A 272 -5.43 -4.45 -7.84
N TYR A 273 -5.08 -3.78 -8.91
CA TYR A 273 -5.25 -4.25 -10.30
C TYR A 273 -4.26 -5.34 -10.74
N SER A 274 -3.30 -5.69 -9.88
CA SER A 274 -2.40 -6.82 -10.10
C SER A 274 -2.89 -8.05 -9.33
N PRO A 275 -3.05 -9.22 -9.96
CA PRO A 275 -3.47 -10.44 -9.30
C PRO A 275 -2.52 -10.86 -8.18
N GLU A 276 -3.04 -11.52 -7.16
CA GLU A 276 -2.22 -12.06 -6.08
C GLU A 276 -1.25 -13.13 -6.62
N GLY A 277 0.02 -12.98 -6.27
CA GLY A 277 1.06 -13.94 -6.66
C GLY A 277 1.45 -13.92 -8.14
N TRP A 278 1.07 -12.89 -8.91
CA TRP A 278 1.34 -12.80 -10.36
C TRP A 278 2.82 -12.91 -10.75
N ARG A 279 3.73 -12.66 -9.82
CA ARG A 279 5.18 -12.70 -10.04
C ARG A 279 5.87 -13.94 -9.45
N LYS A 280 5.11 -14.95 -9.04
CA LYS A 280 5.68 -16.15 -8.40
C LYS A 280 6.80 -16.80 -9.22
N ASP A 281 6.70 -16.74 -10.55
CA ASP A 281 7.65 -17.36 -11.46
C ASP A 281 9.05 -16.73 -11.40
N LEU A 282 9.14 -15.44 -11.03
CA LEU A 282 10.44 -14.78 -10.84
C LEU A 282 11.23 -15.44 -9.69
N ALA A 283 10.60 -15.55 -8.53
CA ALA A 283 11.23 -16.20 -7.37
C ALA A 283 11.46 -17.69 -7.63
N LYS A 284 10.50 -18.39 -8.25
CA LYS A 284 10.58 -19.82 -8.56
C LYS A 284 11.75 -20.14 -9.48
N THR A 285 11.95 -19.35 -10.54
CA THR A 285 13.04 -19.56 -11.50
C THR A 285 14.40 -19.32 -10.85
N ILE A 286 14.55 -18.23 -10.08
CA ILE A 286 15.80 -17.96 -9.36
C ILE A 286 16.06 -19.05 -8.32
N LYS A 287 15.05 -19.46 -7.52
CA LYS A 287 15.20 -20.55 -6.56
C LYS A 287 15.66 -21.86 -7.19
N ALA A 288 15.15 -22.18 -8.36
CA ALA A 288 15.57 -23.39 -9.08
C ALA A 288 17.02 -23.32 -9.58
N ALA A 289 17.61 -22.13 -9.64
CA ALA A 289 18.96 -21.90 -10.17
C ALA A 289 20.03 -21.70 -9.09
N VAL A 290 19.64 -21.53 -7.81
CA VAL A 290 20.55 -21.30 -6.67
C VAL A 290 20.27 -22.27 -5.53
N HIS A 291 21.24 -22.46 -4.63
CA HIS A 291 21.14 -23.36 -3.48
C HIS A 291 20.82 -22.61 -2.18
N VAL A 292 21.14 -21.31 -2.10
CA VAL A 292 20.82 -20.48 -0.94
C VAL A 292 19.31 -20.23 -0.85
N PRO A 293 18.76 -20.01 0.36
CA PRO A 293 17.34 -19.72 0.55
C PRO A 293 16.87 -18.50 -0.24
N VAL A 294 15.63 -18.57 -0.73
CA VAL A 294 14.97 -17.49 -1.46
C VAL A 294 13.72 -17.03 -0.71
N ILE A 295 13.59 -15.71 -0.55
CA ILE A 295 12.38 -15.05 -0.08
C ILE A 295 11.59 -14.56 -1.30
N ALA A 296 10.36 -15.02 -1.48
CA ALA A 296 9.43 -14.47 -2.47
C ALA A 296 8.63 -13.31 -1.86
N VAL A 297 8.48 -12.23 -2.61
CA VAL A 297 7.73 -11.05 -2.15
C VAL A 297 6.64 -10.68 -3.14
N ASN A 298 5.83 -9.71 -2.74
CA ASN A 298 4.84 -8.96 -3.50
C ASN A 298 3.49 -9.66 -3.66
N THR A 299 2.48 -8.85 -3.35
CA THR A 299 1.07 -9.16 -3.56
C THR A 299 0.64 -10.50 -2.96
N ILE A 300 1.22 -10.88 -1.82
CA ILE A 300 0.80 -12.05 -1.03
C ILE A 300 -0.11 -11.53 0.08
N LYS A 301 -1.41 -11.81 -0.04
CA LYS A 301 -2.48 -11.23 0.78
C LYS A 301 -3.15 -12.26 1.69
N HIS A 302 -2.98 -13.54 1.40
CA HIS A 302 -3.59 -14.63 2.13
C HIS A 302 -2.54 -15.60 2.67
N PRO A 303 -2.70 -16.09 3.91
CA PRO A 303 -1.85 -17.17 4.44
C PRO A 303 -1.86 -18.42 3.56
N GLU A 304 -3.01 -18.71 2.90
CA GLU A 304 -3.17 -19.80 1.94
C GLU A 304 -2.22 -19.66 0.74
N THR A 305 -2.09 -18.47 0.19
CA THR A 305 -1.16 -18.20 -0.92
C THR A 305 0.29 -18.33 -0.47
N ALA A 306 0.59 -17.86 0.73
CA ALA A 306 1.93 -18.02 1.33
C ALA A 306 2.28 -19.49 1.52
N GLU A 307 1.39 -20.29 2.09
CA GLU A 307 1.57 -21.75 2.26
C GLU A 307 1.76 -22.45 0.91
N ARG A 308 0.91 -22.12 -0.08
CA ARG A 308 0.99 -22.68 -1.43
C ARG A 308 2.33 -22.40 -2.10
N PHE A 309 2.89 -21.19 -1.93
CA PHE A 309 4.22 -20.85 -2.47
C PHE A 309 5.33 -21.77 -1.91
N LEU A 310 5.26 -22.06 -0.63
CA LEU A 310 6.21 -22.98 0.01
C LEU A 310 6.00 -24.43 -0.43
N GLN A 311 4.74 -24.86 -0.59
CA GLN A 311 4.39 -26.21 -1.06
C GLN A 311 4.81 -26.45 -2.51
N GLU A 312 4.59 -25.46 -3.39
CA GLU A 312 4.96 -25.50 -4.82
C GLU A 312 6.47 -25.27 -5.06
N GLY A 313 7.26 -25.04 -4.01
CA GLY A 313 8.68 -24.76 -4.12
C GLY A 313 9.00 -23.44 -4.82
N VAL A 314 8.10 -22.46 -4.73
CA VAL A 314 8.32 -21.11 -5.27
C VAL A 314 9.43 -20.40 -4.50
N SER A 315 9.48 -20.59 -3.19
CA SER A 315 10.46 -19.95 -2.29
C SER A 315 10.64 -20.77 -1.00
N ASP A 316 11.61 -20.38 -0.18
CA ASP A 316 11.84 -20.95 1.16
C ASP A 316 11.17 -20.13 2.25
N PHE A 317 11.00 -18.82 2.00
CA PHE A 317 10.35 -17.86 2.87
C PHE A 317 9.42 -16.95 2.07
N VAL A 318 8.44 -16.34 2.75
CA VAL A 318 7.40 -15.54 2.11
C VAL A 318 7.31 -14.16 2.75
N GLY A 319 7.46 -13.12 1.93
CA GLY A 319 7.38 -11.72 2.33
C GLY A 319 5.94 -11.18 2.29
N MET A 320 5.35 -10.91 3.46
CA MET A 320 3.95 -10.46 3.61
C MET A 320 3.86 -9.04 4.18
N SER A 321 4.69 -8.09 3.73
CA SER A 321 4.88 -6.80 4.39
C SER A 321 3.62 -5.93 4.46
N ARG A 322 2.94 -5.67 3.32
CA ARG A 322 1.69 -4.87 3.32
C ARG A 322 0.53 -5.55 4.05
N MET A 323 0.55 -6.88 4.18
CA MET A 323 -0.37 -7.60 5.04
C MET A 323 -0.19 -7.20 6.50
N GLN A 324 1.06 -7.11 6.97
CA GLN A 324 1.39 -6.71 8.32
C GLN A 324 1.18 -5.21 8.60
N LEU A 325 0.99 -4.38 7.55
CA LEU A 325 0.44 -3.03 7.72
C LEU A 325 -1.07 -3.06 8.03
N ALA A 326 -1.79 -3.92 7.31
CA ALA A 326 -3.22 -4.05 7.47
C ALA A 326 -3.56 -4.75 8.81
N ASP A 327 -2.80 -5.78 9.16
CA ASP A 327 -2.96 -6.54 10.39
C ASP A 327 -1.61 -7.01 10.94
N PRO A 328 -1.09 -6.40 12.01
CA PRO A 328 0.19 -6.81 12.61
C PRO A 328 0.12 -8.21 13.23
N GLU A 329 -1.08 -8.74 13.55
CA GLU A 329 -1.29 -10.06 14.16
C GLU A 329 -1.63 -11.15 13.14
N VAL A 330 -1.44 -10.91 11.84
CA VAL A 330 -1.82 -11.86 10.78
C VAL A 330 -1.29 -13.27 11.01
N VAL A 331 -0.03 -13.41 11.44
CA VAL A 331 0.58 -14.72 11.71
C VAL A 331 -0.09 -15.41 12.90
N LYS A 332 -0.25 -14.69 14.01
CA LYS A 332 -0.87 -15.20 15.23
C LYS A 332 -2.33 -15.62 14.99
N LYS A 333 -3.11 -14.81 14.27
CA LYS A 333 -4.49 -15.12 13.90
C LYS A 333 -4.57 -16.35 12.99
N ALA A 334 -3.70 -16.44 11.98
CA ALA A 334 -3.64 -17.60 11.08
C ALA A 334 -3.22 -18.89 11.80
N MET A 335 -2.27 -18.81 12.74
CA MET A 335 -1.92 -19.95 13.61
C MET A 335 -3.06 -20.42 14.49
N ALA A 336 -3.92 -19.49 14.93
CA ALA A 336 -5.10 -19.77 15.75
C ALA A 336 -6.33 -20.21 14.93
N GLY A 337 -6.24 -20.27 13.59
CA GLY A 337 -7.36 -20.59 12.71
C GLY A 337 -8.44 -19.50 12.65
N ARG A 338 -8.06 -18.23 12.94
CA ARG A 338 -8.95 -17.07 12.96
C ARG A 338 -8.71 -16.16 11.74
N GLU A 339 -8.69 -16.75 10.55
CA GLU A 339 -8.53 -16.03 9.28
C GLU A 339 -9.71 -15.08 9.02
N ASP A 340 -10.87 -15.37 9.59
CA ASP A 340 -12.06 -14.53 9.59
C ASP A 340 -11.82 -13.14 10.20
N LEU A 341 -10.87 -13.02 11.13
CA LEU A 341 -10.48 -11.76 11.79
C LEU A 341 -9.25 -11.09 11.20
N ILE A 342 -8.68 -11.63 10.13
CA ILE A 342 -7.50 -11.03 9.48
C ILE A 342 -7.93 -9.93 8.51
N ARG A 343 -7.59 -8.68 8.81
CA ARG A 343 -7.76 -7.56 7.88
C ARG A 343 -6.71 -7.64 6.78
N LYS A 344 -7.10 -8.05 5.58
CA LYS A 344 -6.19 -8.28 4.45
C LYS A 344 -5.94 -7.01 3.65
N CYS A 345 -4.71 -6.83 3.16
CA CYS A 345 -4.32 -5.66 2.37
C CYS A 345 -5.15 -5.51 1.09
N LEU A 346 -5.83 -4.38 0.93
CA LEU A 346 -6.64 -4.09 -0.26
C LEU A 346 -5.82 -3.79 -1.53
N GLY A 347 -4.52 -3.49 -1.41
CA GLY A 347 -3.73 -2.98 -2.53
C GLY A 347 -4.12 -1.55 -2.96
N CYS A 348 -4.76 -0.79 -2.09
CA CYS A 348 -5.30 0.56 -2.38
C CYS A 348 -4.23 1.66 -2.47
N MET A 349 -2.98 1.37 -2.09
CA MET A 349 -1.83 2.28 -2.12
C MET A 349 -1.90 3.49 -1.18
N ASN A 350 -2.87 3.54 -0.25
CA ASN A 350 -3.01 4.66 0.68
C ASN A 350 -1.77 4.87 1.57
N CYS A 351 -1.16 3.78 2.05
CA CYS A 351 0.08 3.83 2.82
C CYS A 351 1.22 4.52 2.05
N ASN A 352 1.41 4.18 0.78
CA ASN A 352 2.42 4.80 -0.07
C ASN A 352 2.07 6.28 -0.39
N LYS A 353 0.80 6.57 -0.67
CA LYS A 353 0.30 7.95 -0.88
C LYS A 353 0.62 8.83 0.32
N SER A 354 0.40 8.35 1.54
CA SER A 354 0.66 9.11 2.76
C SER A 354 2.15 9.41 2.93
N VAL A 355 2.99 8.40 2.81
CA VAL A 355 4.45 8.52 2.94
C VAL A 355 5.06 9.46 1.89
N VAL A 356 4.68 9.32 0.62
CA VAL A 356 5.18 10.19 -0.45
C VAL A 356 4.71 11.65 -0.29
N ALA A 357 3.57 11.86 0.35
CA ALA A 357 3.07 13.20 0.69
C ALA A 357 3.72 13.79 1.96
N GLY A 358 4.75 13.13 2.53
CA GLY A 358 5.41 13.56 3.76
C GLY A 358 4.54 13.44 5.02
N LYS A 359 3.51 12.60 4.96
CA LYS A 359 2.62 12.31 6.10
C LYS A 359 3.03 11.00 6.77
N ASN A 360 2.62 10.81 8.02
CA ASN A 360 2.78 9.54 8.70
C ASN A 360 2.18 8.40 7.88
N LEU A 361 2.82 7.24 7.95
CA LEU A 361 2.30 6.02 7.36
C LEU A 361 0.87 5.76 7.83
N HIS A 362 -0.05 5.52 6.89
CA HIS A 362 -1.46 5.30 7.21
C HIS A 362 -2.04 4.17 6.36
N CYS A 363 -2.60 3.16 7.01
CA CYS A 363 -3.32 2.09 6.32
C CYS A 363 -4.81 2.43 6.23
N ALA A 364 -5.42 2.26 5.05
CA ALA A 364 -6.83 2.56 4.82
C ALA A 364 -7.81 1.75 5.68
N ILE A 365 -7.39 0.60 6.19
CA ILE A 365 -8.25 -0.33 6.94
C ILE A 365 -7.74 -0.61 8.36
N ASN A 366 -6.60 0.01 8.73
CA ASN A 366 -6.05 -0.06 10.08
C ASN A 366 -5.59 1.34 10.51
N PRO A 367 -6.44 2.10 11.20
CA PRO A 367 -6.14 3.48 11.60
C PRO A 367 -4.98 3.61 12.59
N VAL A 368 -4.60 2.52 13.28
CA VAL A 368 -3.53 2.49 14.28
C VAL A 368 -2.14 2.39 13.63
N THR A 369 -2.08 1.84 12.40
CA THR A 369 -0.80 1.65 11.69
C THR A 369 -0.03 2.96 11.54
N GLY A 370 1.22 3.01 12.05
CA GLY A 370 2.09 4.20 12.06
C GLY A 370 1.68 5.24 13.09
N ARG A 371 0.79 4.90 14.05
CA ARG A 371 0.31 5.78 15.11
C ARG A 371 -0.01 5.03 16.41
N ALA A 372 0.63 3.87 16.63
CA ALA A 372 0.33 3.00 17.76
C ALA A 372 0.72 3.63 19.10
N THR A 373 1.72 4.51 19.14
CA THR A 373 2.09 5.27 20.37
C THR A 373 0.99 6.23 20.83
N VAL A 374 0.07 6.62 19.94
CA VAL A 374 -1.08 7.48 20.26
C VAL A 374 -2.36 6.65 20.36
N TYR A 375 -2.62 5.82 19.35
CA TYR A 375 -3.89 5.10 19.18
C TYR A 375 -3.79 3.59 19.49
N GLY A 376 -2.73 3.14 20.15
CA GLY A 376 -2.61 1.76 20.63
C GLY A 376 -3.63 1.45 21.72
N ASP A 377 -4.04 0.19 21.84
CA ASP A 377 -5.07 -0.25 22.81
C ASP A 377 -4.67 0.07 24.27
N GLU A 378 -3.38 0.16 24.57
CA GLU A 378 -2.85 0.57 25.89
C GLU A 378 -3.12 2.04 26.25
N ASN A 379 -3.30 2.90 25.23
CA ASN A 379 -3.62 4.32 25.43
C ASN A 379 -5.13 4.58 25.46
N LEU A 380 -5.93 3.53 25.32
CA LEU A 380 -7.38 3.64 25.21
C LEU A 380 -8.03 3.95 26.55
N VAL A 381 -8.62 5.14 26.67
CA VAL A 381 -9.32 5.56 27.88
C VAL A 381 -10.74 4.98 27.89
N LYS A 382 -10.98 4.06 28.82
CA LYS A 382 -12.29 3.37 28.99
C LYS A 382 -13.28 4.24 29.77
N THR A 383 -13.86 5.25 29.12
CA THR A 383 -14.83 6.18 29.71
C THR A 383 -16.30 5.77 29.48
N GLY A 384 -16.53 4.68 28.76
CA GLY A 384 -17.89 4.30 28.31
C GLY A 384 -18.87 3.98 29.43
N ALA A 385 -18.42 3.28 30.47
CA ALA A 385 -19.25 2.86 31.61
C ALA A 385 -20.59 2.18 31.22
N GLY A 386 -20.58 1.46 30.08
CA GLY A 386 -21.77 0.80 29.53
C GLY A 386 -22.80 1.74 28.88
N ARG A 387 -22.54 3.05 28.78
CA ARG A 387 -23.49 4.00 28.17
C ARG A 387 -23.72 3.67 26.69
N THR A 388 -24.97 3.78 26.29
CA THR A 388 -25.41 3.47 24.93
C THR A 388 -24.97 4.59 23.96
N VAL A 389 -24.46 4.19 22.79
CA VAL A 389 -24.15 5.10 21.67
C VAL A 389 -24.87 4.61 20.42
N ALA A 390 -25.68 5.47 19.81
CA ALA A 390 -26.30 5.17 18.52
C ALA A 390 -25.28 5.44 17.39
N VAL A 391 -25.09 4.45 16.51
CA VAL A 391 -24.25 4.61 15.30
C VAL A 391 -25.16 4.52 14.08
N VAL A 392 -25.27 5.59 13.34
CA VAL A 392 -26.14 5.74 12.16
C VAL A 392 -25.36 5.38 10.91
N GLY A 393 -25.65 4.22 10.32
CA GLY A 393 -25.01 3.68 9.14
C GLY A 393 -23.98 2.59 9.43
N GLY A 394 -24.13 1.47 8.73
CA GLY A 394 -23.31 0.25 8.83
C GLY A 394 -22.19 0.18 7.77
N GLY A 395 -21.74 1.30 7.24
CA GLY A 395 -20.56 1.37 6.36
C GLY A 395 -19.25 1.21 7.13
N PRO A 396 -18.07 1.21 6.43
CA PRO A 396 -16.76 1.03 7.08
C PRO A 396 -16.48 2.04 8.21
N GLY A 397 -16.93 3.28 8.07
CA GLY A 397 -16.80 4.31 9.11
C GLY A 397 -17.62 3.97 10.36
N GLY A 398 -18.88 3.58 10.19
CA GLY A 398 -19.76 3.22 11.31
C GLY A 398 -19.32 1.94 12.01
N MET A 399 -18.98 0.89 11.26
CA MET A 399 -18.42 -0.35 11.83
C MET A 399 -17.11 -0.08 12.61
N GLN A 400 -16.21 0.76 12.06
CA GLN A 400 -14.97 1.13 12.75
C GLN A 400 -15.23 1.94 14.02
N ALA A 401 -16.17 2.87 13.99
CA ALA A 401 -16.59 3.64 15.17
C ALA A 401 -17.17 2.73 16.26
N ALA A 402 -18.07 1.81 15.90
CA ALA A 402 -18.68 0.88 16.83
C ALA A 402 -17.64 -0.03 17.51
N LEU A 403 -16.67 -0.57 16.75
CA LEU A 403 -15.57 -1.37 17.28
C LEU A 403 -14.72 -0.57 18.30
N LEU A 404 -14.36 0.67 17.97
CA LEU A 404 -13.60 1.52 18.89
C LEU A 404 -14.40 1.84 20.15
N LEU A 405 -15.65 2.25 20.01
CA LEU A 405 -16.54 2.57 21.13
C LEU A 405 -16.72 1.39 22.07
N LYS A 406 -16.87 0.18 21.52
CA LYS A 406 -16.94 -1.05 22.33
C LYS A 406 -15.68 -1.27 23.15
N LYS A 407 -14.51 -1.10 22.55
CA LYS A 407 -13.21 -1.17 23.25
C LYS A 407 -13.10 -0.12 24.37
N ARG A 408 -13.69 1.06 24.17
CA ARG A 408 -13.78 2.13 25.17
C ARG A 408 -14.81 1.88 26.29
N GLY A 409 -15.54 0.74 26.26
CA GLY A 409 -16.53 0.34 27.26
C GLY A 409 -17.91 0.97 27.09
N TYR A 410 -18.22 1.50 25.90
CA TYR A 410 -19.58 1.89 25.51
C TYR A 410 -20.40 0.68 25.02
N TYR A 411 -21.71 0.87 24.89
CA TYR A 411 -22.62 -0.06 24.25
C TYR A 411 -23.09 0.53 22.90
N PRO A 412 -22.35 0.31 21.80
CA PRO A 412 -22.73 0.80 20.48
C PRO A 412 -23.86 -0.03 19.89
N VAL A 413 -24.86 0.65 19.30
CA VAL A 413 -25.96 0.04 18.53
C VAL A 413 -25.93 0.64 17.13
N ILE A 414 -25.72 -0.17 16.10
CA ILE A 414 -25.72 0.26 14.71
C ILE A 414 -27.14 0.23 14.16
N PHE A 415 -27.59 1.34 13.58
CA PHE A 415 -28.80 1.44 12.77
C PHE A 415 -28.41 1.45 11.29
N GLU A 416 -28.84 0.46 10.54
CA GLU A 416 -28.62 0.38 9.10
C GLU A 416 -29.97 0.28 8.38
N SER A 417 -30.19 1.17 7.43
CA SER A 417 -31.45 1.23 6.67
C SER A 417 -31.61 0.09 5.68
N ARG A 418 -30.49 -0.50 5.22
CA ARG A 418 -30.47 -1.64 4.30
C ARG A 418 -30.55 -2.97 5.06
N ASP A 419 -30.75 -4.05 4.32
CA ASP A 419 -30.76 -5.43 4.83
C ASP A 419 -29.35 -6.00 5.07
N HIS A 420 -28.29 -5.21 4.82
CA HIS A 420 -26.89 -5.63 4.92
C HIS A 420 -25.97 -4.49 5.35
N LEU A 421 -24.86 -4.88 6.00
CA LEU A 421 -23.74 -3.98 6.32
C LEU A 421 -22.78 -3.80 5.13
N GLY A 422 -21.99 -2.74 5.18
CA GLY A 422 -20.91 -2.44 4.24
C GLY A 422 -21.06 -1.11 3.50
N GLY A 423 -22.26 -0.52 3.48
CA GLY A 423 -22.50 0.79 2.85
C GLY A 423 -21.93 0.88 1.42
N SER A 424 -21.30 2.02 1.07
CA SER A 424 -20.69 2.23 -0.25
C SER A 424 -19.54 1.26 -0.58
N ALA A 425 -18.95 0.58 0.41
CA ALA A 425 -17.92 -0.44 0.16
C ALA A 425 -18.49 -1.67 -0.55
N VAL A 426 -19.80 -1.96 -0.41
CA VAL A 426 -20.46 -3.02 -1.19
C VAL A 426 -20.38 -2.70 -2.68
N LEU A 427 -20.68 -1.46 -3.07
CA LEU A 427 -20.56 -1.03 -4.47
C LEU A 427 -19.12 -1.09 -4.95
N ALA A 428 -18.18 -0.58 -4.15
CA ALA A 428 -16.75 -0.62 -4.48
C ALA A 428 -16.25 -2.05 -4.69
N SER A 429 -16.79 -3.05 -3.95
CA SER A 429 -16.39 -4.45 -4.06
C SER A 429 -16.81 -5.10 -5.40
N LYS A 430 -17.76 -4.51 -6.11
CA LYS A 430 -18.27 -5.03 -7.39
C LYS A 430 -17.47 -4.57 -8.60
N ALA A 431 -16.65 -3.53 -8.44
CA ALA A 431 -15.75 -3.08 -9.50
C ALA A 431 -14.66 -4.13 -9.78
N PRO A 432 -14.08 -4.17 -11.00
CA PRO A 432 -13.02 -5.11 -11.33
C PRO A 432 -11.82 -5.01 -10.36
N CYS A 433 -11.22 -6.15 -10.02
CA CYS A 433 -10.05 -6.26 -9.14
C CYS A 433 -10.27 -5.80 -7.68
N LYS A 434 -11.51 -5.61 -7.23
CA LYS A 434 -11.86 -5.10 -5.89
C LYS A 434 -12.42 -6.17 -4.93
N GLY A 435 -12.28 -7.44 -5.23
CA GLY A 435 -12.79 -8.54 -4.37
C GLY A 435 -12.32 -8.46 -2.91
N MET A 436 -11.11 -7.94 -2.65
CA MET A 436 -10.59 -7.72 -1.30
C MET A 436 -11.44 -6.76 -0.45
N VAL A 437 -12.24 -5.88 -1.07
CA VAL A 437 -13.17 -5.00 -0.33
C VAL A 437 -14.34 -5.80 0.22
N ALA A 438 -14.84 -6.81 -0.53
CA ALA A 438 -15.86 -7.72 -0.02
C ALA A 438 -15.34 -8.53 1.18
N GLU A 439 -14.12 -9.04 1.09
CA GLU A 439 -13.49 -9.75 2.21
C GLU A 439 -13.32 -8.86 3.46
N LEU A 440 -12.97 -7.59 3.28
CA LEU A 440 -12.91 -6.63 4.39
C LEU A 440 -14.26 -6.47 5.09
N ILE A 441 -15.35 -6.35 4.31
CA ILE A 441 -16.70 -6.24 4.88
C ILE A 441 -17.00 -7.48 5.75
N GLU A 442 -16.71 -8.68 5.26
CA GLU A 442 -16.92 -9.91 6.02
C GLU A 442 -16.02 -9.96 7.27
N THR A 443 -14.76 -9.54 7.16
CA THR A 443 -13.88 -9.45 8.33
C THR A 443 -14.41 -8.48 9.38
N MET A 444 -14.89 -7.29 8.98
CA MET A 444 -15.46 -6.33 9.93
C MET A 444 -16.76 -6.85 10.57
N LYS A 445 -17.58 -7.60 9.84
CA LYS A 445 -18.75 -8.30 10.40
C LYS A 445 -18.33 -9.35 11.44
N ALA A 446 -17.28 -10.13 11.16
CA ALA A 446 -16.74 -11.11 12.10
C ALA A 446 -16.19 -10.44 13.36
N GLU A 447 -15.45 -9.32 13.22
CA GLU A 447 -14.99 -8.52 14.36
C GLU A 447 -16.15 -7.99 15.20
N MET A 448 -17.22 -7.47 14.57
CA MET A 448 -18.40 -6.99 15.28
C MET A 448 -19.12 -8.11 16.05
N LYS A 449 -19.19 -9.30 15.46
CA LYS A 449 -19.73 -10.49 16.13
C LYS A 449 -18.88 -10.90 17.34
N GLU A 450 -17.56 -10.90 17.19
CA GLU A 450 -16.59 -11.19 18.26
C GLU A 450 -16.76 -10.23 19.45
N TYR A 451 -16.97 -8.95 19.16
CA TYR A 451 -17.19 -7.91 20.18
C TYR A 451 -18.65 -7.79 20.65
N HIS A 452 -19.58 -8.65 20.18
CA HIS A 452 -21.00 -8.61 20.50
C HIS A 452 -21.62 -7.22 20.32
N ILE A 453 -21.41 -6.62 19.13
CA ILE A 453 -21.99 -5.32 18.77
C ILE A 453 -23.41 -5.55 18.22
N GLU A 454 -24.40 -4.83 18.78
CA GLU A 454 -25.78 -4.88 18.31
C GLU A 454 -25.93 -4.17 16.97
N VAL A 455 -26.59 -4.84 16.01
CA VAL A 455 -26.88 -4.33 14.68
C VAL A 455 -28.36 -4.44 14.38
N ARG A 456 -28.98 -3.33 14.00
CA ARG A 456 -30.39 -3.25 13.58
C ARG A 456 -30.42 -2.98 12.08
N LEU A 457 -30.59 -4.03 11.29
CA LEU A 457 -30.79 -3.95 9.85
C LEU A 457 -32.24 -3.55 9.52
N ASN A 458 -32.47 -3.06 8.28
CA ASN A 458 -33.78 -2.58 7.82
C ASN A 458 -34.39 -1.55 8.78
N THR A 459 -33.55 -0.77 9.47
CA THR A 459 -33.98 0.16 10.51
C THR A 459 -33.42 1.56 10.21
N PRO A 460 -34.17 2.40 9.49
CA PRO A 460 -33.77 3.80 9.29
C PRO A 460 -33.65 4.53 10.63
N ALA A 461 -32.56 5.26 10.78
CA ALA A 461 -32.30 6.06 11.97
C ALA A 461 -33.03 7.40 11.89
N THR A 462 -34.28 7.46 12.34
CA THR A 462 -35.05 8.70 12.53
C THR A 462 -34.77 9.27 13.92
N VAL A 463 -35.05 10.58 14.12
CA VAL A 463 -34.96 11.21 15.45
C VAL A 463 -35.77 10.43 16.49
N GLU A 464 -36.92 9.88 16.09
CA GLU A 464 -37.81 9.09 16.94
C GLU A 464 -37.19 7.76 17.36
N THR A 465 -36.67 6.98 16.39
CA THR A 465 -36.02 5.69 16.66
C THR A 465 -34.76 5.84 17.51
N LEU A 466 -34.02 6.93 17.30
CA LEU A 466 -32.83 7.25 18.09
C LEU A 466 -33.17 7.69 19.50
N ARG A 467 -34.22 8.54 19.71
CA ARG A 467 -34.69 8.93 21.05
C ARG A 467 -35.18 7.76 21.87
N ALA A 468 -35.83 6.79 21.23
CA ALA A 468 -36.29 5.56 21.90
C ALA A 468 -35.12 4.73 22.47
N LEU A 469 -33.90 4.89 21.96
CA LEU A 469 -32.69 4.25 22.49
C LEU A 469 -32.08 5.00 23.68
N ASP A 470 -32.44 6.27 23.88
CA ASP A 470 -31.86 7.21 24.88
C ASP A 470 -30.30 7.23 24.84
N PRO A 471 -29.69 7.57 23.71
CA PRO A 471 -28.26 7.44 23.53
C PRO A 471 -27.49 8.57 24.22
N TYR A 472 -26.39 8.24 24.87
CA TYR A 472 -25.41 9.21 25.37
C TYR A 472 -24.80 10.07 24.26
N CYS A 473 -24.68 9.52 23.04
CA CYS A 473 -24.12 10.19 21.86
C CYS A 473 -24.66 9.53 20.60
N VAL A 474 -24.79 10.31 19.53
CA VAL A 474 -25.10 9.82 18.18
C VAL A 474 -23.90 9.99 17.28
N VAL A 475 -23.39 8.89 16.72
CA VAL A 475 -22.32 8.89 15.72
C VAL A 475 -22.95 8.73 14.35
N VAL A 476 -22.81 9.73 13.50
CA VAL A 476 -23.41 9.80 12.16
C VAL A 476 -22.39 9.32 11.13
N ALA A 477 -22.62 8.16 10.54
CA ALA A 477 -21.78 7.49 9.56
C ALA A 477 -22.60 7.02 8.34
N CYS A 478 -23.71 7.71 8.03
CA CYS A 478 -24.68 7.34 6.99
C CYS A 478 -24.15 7.53 5.55
N GLY A 479 -22.92 8.05 5.39
CA GLY A 479 -22.36 8.32 4.07
C GLY A 479 -22.82 9.65 3.49
N GLY A 480 -23.05 9.71 2.19
CA GLY A 480 -23.56 10.89 1.49
C GLY A 480 -24.44 10.49 0.32
N ASP A 481 -25.26 11.42 -0.09
CA ASP A 481 -26.15 11.27 -1.24
C ASP A 481 -25.43 11.49 -2.55
N GLN A 482 -25.84 10.77 -3.57
CA GLN A 482 -25.29 10.89 -4.90
C GLN A 482 -25.57 12.28 -5.49
N ILE A 483 -24.57 12.86 -6.14
CA ILE A 483 -24.72 14.15 -6.81
C ILE A 483 -25.52 13.96 -8.10
N VAL A 484 -26.70 14.57 -8.15
CA VAL A 484 -27.53 14.69 -9.36
C VAL A 484 -27.33 16.10 -9.92
N PRO A 485 -26.78 16.25 -11.14
CA PRO A 485 -26.58 17.57 -11.73
C PRO A 485 -27.91 18.16 -12.19
N ASN A 486 -28.06 19.48 -12.06
CA ASN A 486 -29.24 20.19 -12.60
C ASN A 486 -29.01 20.53 -14.07
N ILE A 487 -29.27 19.58 -14.95
CA ILE A 487 -29.10 19.69 -16.40
C ILE A 487 -30.33 19.14 -17.15
N PRO A 488 -30.65 19.65 -18.37
CA PRO A 488 -31.70 19.08 -19.20
C PRO A 488 -31.49 17.58 -19.47
N GLY A 489 -32.55 16.80 -19.30
CA GLY A 489 -32.58 15.39 -19.62
C GLY A 489 -31.90 14.46 -18.62
N VAL A 490 -31.59 14.91 -17.40
CA VAL A 490 -30.99 14.08 -16.34
C VAL A 490 -31.93 12.97 -15.86
N ASP A 491 -33.23 13.14 -16.03
CA ASP A 491 -34.34 12.24 -15.67
C ASP A 491 -34.78 11.28 -16.78
N ARG A 492 -34.06 11.26 -17.92
CA ARG A 492 -34.36 10.39 -19.05
C ARG A 492 -34.09 8.92 -18.72
N SER A 493 -34.81 8.02 -19.38
CA SER A 493 -34.73 6.57 -19.21
C SER A 493 -33.37 5.94 -19.61
N ASN A 494 -32.53 6.68 -20.35
CA ASN A 494 -31.18 6.26 -20.72
C ASN A 494 -30.10 6.81 -19.76
N VAL A 495 -30.46 7.48 -18.68
CA VAL A 495 -29.56 7.96 -17.63
C VAL A 495 -29.61 6.99 -16.47
N TYR A 496 -28.44 6.50 -16.05
CA TYR A 496 -28.27 5.58 -14.95
C TYR A 496 -27.22 6.08 -13.99
N TYR A 497 -27.16 5.45 -12.83
CA TYR A 497 -26.21 5.79 -11.77
C TYR A 497 -25.29 4.61 -11.48
N ILE A 498 -24.18 4.88 -10.78
CA ILE A 498 -23.14 3.91 -10.43
C ILE A 498 -23.74 2.67 -9.75
N GLU A 499 -24.72 2.87 -8.87
CA GLU A 499 -25.35 1.79 -8.11
C GLU A 499 -26.09 0.80 -9.00
N ASP A 500 -26.82 1.30 -10.02
CA ASP A 500 -27.57 0.48 -10.96
C ASP A 500 -26.65 -0.45 -11.77
N VAL A 501 -25.50 0.09 -12.18
CA VAL A 501 -24.48 -0.62 -12.96
C VAL A 501 -23.74 -1.64 -12.10
N LEU A 502 -23.15 -1.21 -11.00
CA LEU A 502 -22.28 -2.09 -10.18
C LEU A 502 -23.07 -3.20 -9.47
N LEU A 503 -24.33 -2.95 -9.08
CA LEU A 503 -25.22 -3.99 -8.54
C LEU A 503 -25.88 -4.84 -9.63
N ARG A 504 -25.57 -4.59 -10.91
CA ARG A 504 -26.14 -5.31 -12.05
C ARG A 504 -27.69 -5.27 -12.09
N ARG A 505 -28.28 -4.15 -11.64
CA ARG A 505 -29.73 -3.90 -11.81
C ARG A 505 -30.06 -3.68 -13.30
N VAL A 506 -29.04 -3.19 -14.03
CA VAL A 506 -29.06 -3.02 -15.49
C VAL A 506 -27.82 -3.65 -16.11
N SER A 507 -27.93 -4.07 -17.36
CA SER A 507 -26.83 -4.61 -18.17
C SER A 507 -26.90 -4.05 -19.59
N PHE A 508 -25.75 -3.80 -20.19
CA PHE A 508 -25.63 -3.21 -21.52
C PHE A 508 -24.68 -4.06 -22.37
N GLU A 509 -25.04 -4.21 -23.64
CA GLU A 509 -24.23 -4.92 -24.63
C GLU A 509 -24.30 -4.19 -25.98
N GLY A 510 -23.15 -3.99 -26.62
CA GLY A 510 -23.02 -3.32 -27.92
C GLY A 510 -23.43 -1.84 -27.91
N LYS A 511 -23.39 -1.16 -26.75
CA LYS A 511 -23.83 0.23 -26.57
C LYS A 511 -22.68 1.23 -26.61
N ASN A 512 -22.98 2.45 -27.06
CA ASN A 512 -22.13 3.61 -26.82
C ASN A 512 -22.48 4.18 -25.44
N ILE A 513 -21.56 4.12 -24.50
CA ILE A 513 -21.79 4.53 -23.09
C ILE A 513 -20.93 5.74 -22.77
N ALA A 514 -21.56 6.82 -22.30
CA ALA A 514 -20.86 7.95 -21.73
C ALA A 514 -20.84 7.87 -20.19
N VAL A 515 -19.66 7.75 -19.60
CA VAL A 515 -19.46 7.81 -18.15
C VAL A 515 -19.06 9.23 -17.78
N ILE A 516 -19.93 9.93 -17.06
CA ILE A 516 -19.77 11.34 -16.69
C ILE A 516 -19.08 11.45 -15.33
N GLY A 517 -17.84 11.90 -15.34
CA GLY A 517 -16.95 12.02 -14.20
C GLY A 517 -15.77 11.03 -14.31
N GLY A 518 -14.57 11.57 -14.50
CA GLY A 518 -13.30 10.83 -14.61
C GLY A 518 -12.60 10.65 -13.24
N GLY A 519 -13.34 10.68 -12.14
CA GLY A 519 -12.83 10.32 -10.81
C GLY A 519 -12.56 8.81 -10.68
N HIS A 520 -12.12 8.38 -9.48
CA HIS A 520 -11.76 6.96 -9.24
C HIS A 520 -12.91 6.01 -9.62
N VAL A 521 -14.13 6.28 -9.14
CA VAL A 521 -15.29 5.40 -9.36
C VAL A 521 -15.72 5.41 -10.82
N GLY A 522 -15.69 6.57 -11.50
CA GLY A 522 -16.04 6.65 -12.92
C GLY A 522 -15.09 5.82 -13.81
N LEU A 523 -13.79 5.87 -13.53
CA LEU A 523 -12.81 5.04 -14.24
C LEU A 523 -13.01 3.54 -13.96
N GLU A 524 -13.39 3.15 -12.74
CA GLU A 524 -13.70 1.76 -12.40
C GLU A 524 -15.00 1.26 -13.05
N VAL A 525 -16.02 2.13 -13.14
CA VAL A 525 -17.26 1.80 -13.88
C VAL A 525 -16.98 1.69 -15.38
N ALA A 526 -16.14 2.54 -15.93
CA ALA A 526 -15.70 2.41 -17.32
C ALA A 526 -14.99 1.07 -17.58
N HIS A 527 -14.10 0.67 -16.65
CA HIS A 527 -13.43 -0.64 -16.70
C HIS A 527 -14.42 -1.82 -16.53
N PHE A 528 -15.49 -1.64 -15.75
CA PHE A 528 -16.53 -2.67 -15.59
C PHE A 528 -17.38 -2.88 -16.86
N LEU A 529 -17.54 -1.83 -17.68
CA LEU A 529 -18.43 -1.82 -18.84
C LEU A 529 -17.74 -2.05 -20.18
N CYS A 530 -16.40 -1.91 -20.25
CA CYS A 530 -15.66 -1.85 -21.52
C CYS A 530 -15.58 -3.17 -22.28
N ASP A 531 -15.74 -4.33 -21.64
CA ASP A 531 -15.60 -5.63 -22.31
C ASP A 531 -16.63 -5.85 -23.44
N ASN A 532 -17.85 -5.32 -23.26
CA ASN A 532 -18.97 -5.55 -24.19
C ASN A 532 -19.55 -4.25 -24.78
N ASN A 533 -18.95 -3.10 -24.52
CA ASN A 533 -19.49 -1.80 -24.92
C ASN A 533 -18.38 -0.85 -25.38
N LYS A 534 -18.77 0.16 -26.18
CA LYS A 534 -17.89 1.28 -26.49
C LYS A 534 -18.06 2.36 -25.43
N VAL A 535 -17.04 2.56 -24.59
CA VAL A 535 -17.11 3.45 -23.43
C VAL A 535 -16.28 4.71 -23.65
N THR A 536 -16.87 5.87 -23.36
CA THR A 536 -16.20 7.17 -23.31
C THR A 536 -16.33 7.74 -21.90
N VAL A 537 -15.21 8.02 -21.23
CA VAL A 537 -15.16 8.75 -19.96
C VAL A 537 -15.10 10.25 -20.25
N VAL A 538 -16.01 11.03 -19.67
CA VAL A 538 -16.06 12.49 -19.82
C VAL A 538 -15.65 13.15 -18.51
N GLU A 539 -14.64 14.00 -18.53
CA GLU A 539 -14.11 14.71 -17.37
C GLU A 539 -13.96 16.22 -17.65
N MET A 540 -14.41 17.03 -16.73
CA MET A 540 -14.33 18.50 -16.85
C MET A 540 -12.92 19.07 -16.59
N GLN A 541 -12.08 18.34 -15.87
CA GLN A 541 -10.69 18.72 -15.59
C GLN A 541 -9.76 18.29 -16.73
N LYS A 542 -8.51 18.78 -16.70
CA LYS A 542 -7.45 18.41 -17.67
C LYS A 542 -7.00 16.96 -17.55
N GLU A 543 -7.19 16.34 -16.38
CA GLU A 543 -6.72 15.01 -16.09
C GLU A 543 -7.78 14.20 -15.37
N VAL A 544 -7.82 12.89 -15.63
CA VAL A 544 -8.70 11.93 -14.94
C VAL A 544 -7.96 11.26 -13.79
N GLY A 545 -8.70 10.79 -12.77
CA GLY A 545 -8.14 9.99 -11.67
C GLY A 545 -7.11 10.69 -10.80
N VAL A 546 -7.13 12.03 -10.72
CA VAL A 546 -6.13 12.84 -9.98
C VAL A 546 -6.05 12.52 -8.49
N THR A 547 -7.10 11.95 -7.90
CA THR A 547 -7.14 11.53 -6.49
C THR A 547 -6.57 10.13 -6.26
N ILE A 548 -6.38 9.35 -7.33
CA ILE A 548 -5.81 8.01 -7.29
C ILE A 548 -4.28 8.12 -7.12
N TYR A 549 -3.69 7.28 -6.27
CA TYR A 549 -2.25 7.25 -6.18
C TYR A 549 -1.61 6.87 -7.53
N ARG A 550 -0.52 7.53 -7.89
CA ARG A 550 0.06 7.49 -9.25
C ARG A 550 0.25 6.09 -9.84
N THR A 551 0.79 5.11 -9.09
CA THR A 551 1.00 3.74 -9.63
C THR A 551 -0.32 3.02 -9.92
N ALA A 552 -1.34 3.23 -9.09
CA ALA A 552 -2.67 2.69 -9.30
C ALA A 552 -3.37 3.39 -10.49
N ARG A 553 -3.23 4.72 -10.58
CA ARG A 553 -3.74 5.51 -11.70
C ARG A 553 -3.13 5.06 -13.04
N TYR A 554 -1.81 4.94 -13.10
CA TYR A 554 -1.11 4.46 -14.29
C TYR A 554 -1.61 3.08 -14.72
N LYS A 555 -1.68 2.12 -13.79
CA LYS A 555 -2.15 0.77 -14.13
C LYS A 555 -3.60 0.75 -14.60
N LEU A 556 -4.49 1.51 -13.94
CA LEU A 556 -5.89 1.59 -14.35
C LEU A 556 -6.04 2.23 -15.73
N LEU A 557 -5.35 3.34 -16.00
CA LEU A 557 -5.39 4.02 -17.31
C LEU A 557 -4.81 3.14 -18.43
N SER A 558 -3.76 2.35 -18.15
CA SER A 558 -3.24 1.35 -19.09
C SER A 558 -4.30 0.31 -19.44
N LEU A 559 -4.98 -0.26 -18.45
CA LEU A 559 -6.06 -1.24 -18.66
C LEU A 559 -7.22 -0.66 -19.48
N LEU A 560 -7.62 0.58 -19.20
CA LEU A 560 -8.66 1.27 -19.95
C LEU A 560 -8.25 1.51 -21.42
N ALA A 561 -7.01 1.94 -21.65
CA ALA A 561 -6.48 2.15 -22.99
C ALA A 561 -6.36 0.84 -23.78
N GLU A 562 -5.88 -0.24 -23.13
CA GLU A 562 -5.82 -1.59 -23.71
C GLU A 562 -7.21 -2.11 -24.11
N SER A 563 -8.26 -1.71 -23.35
CA SER A 563 -9.67 -2.06 -23.62
C SER A 563 -10.37 -1.08 -24.57
N GLY A 564 -9.66 -0.10 -25.14
CA GLY A 564 -10.21 0.86 -26.10
C GLY A 564 -11.17 1.91 -25.53
N VAL A 565 -11.11 2.17 -24.20
CA VAL A 565 -11.90 3.24 -23.57
C VAL A 565 -11.36 4.60 -23.98
N GLU A 566 -12.25 5.43 -24.55
CA GLU A 566 -11.95 6.84 -24.87
C GLU A 566 -12.00 7.69 -23.57
N VAL A 567 -11.03 8.57 -23.37
CA VAL A 567 -11.02 9.55 -22.26
C VAL A 567 -11.09 10.95 -22.86
N LEU A 568 -12.17 11.67 -22.58
CA LEU A 568 -12.44 13.02 -23.04
C LEU A 568 -12.36 13.99 -21.86
N THR A 569 -11.24 14.69 -21.74
CA THR A 569 -11.01 15.72 -20.70
C THR A 569 -11.46 17.09 -21.15
N GLU A 570 -11.51 18.04 -20.21
CA GLU A 570 -11.91 19.45 -20.43
C GLU A 570 -13.33 19.59 -21.01
N HIS A 571 -14.23 18.63 -20.70
CA HIS A 571 -15.62 18.62 -21.10
C HIS A 571 -16.55 18.41 -19.90
N ALA A 572 -17.46 19.34 -19.65
CA ALA A 572 -18.51 19.23 -18.65
C ALA A 572 -19.82 18.79 -19.31
N ILE A 573 -20.60 17.94 -18.64
CA ILE A 573 -21.95 17.59 -19.10
C ILE A 573 -22.84 18.84 -19.12
N ALA A 574 -23.56 19.07 -20.21
CA ALA A 574 -24.49 20.19 -20.38
C ALA A 574 -25.95 19.73 -20.54
N GLY A 575 -26.16 18.53 -21.07
CA GLY A 575 -27.49 17.94 -21.26
C GLY A 575 -27.43 16.49 -21.75
N VAL A 576 -28.57 15.80 -21.67
CA VAL A 576 -28.76 14.46 -22.20
C VAL A 576 -29.96 14.46 -23.14
N THR A 577 -29.79 13.83 -24.30
CA THR A 577 -30.85 13.63 -25.30
C THR A 577 -31.04 12.14 -25.60
N ASP A 578 -32.00 11.79 -26.47
CA ASP A 578 -32.12 10.42 -26.93
C ASP A 578 -30.96 10.10 -27.90
N GLY A 579 -30.07 9.17 -27.46
CA GLY A 579 -28.92 8.72 -28.23
C GLY A 579 -27.69 9.65 -28.22
N ALA A 580 -27.68 10.73 -27.42
CA ALA A 580 -26.52 11.62 -27.35
C ALA A 580 -26.38 12.35 -26.00
N VAL A 581 -25.16 12.82 -25.71
CA VAL A 581 -24.86 13.77 -24.66
C VAL A 581 -24.38 15.10 -25.23
N GLU A 582 -24.80 16.18 -24.61
CA GLU A 582 -24.30 17.53 -24.87
C GLU A 582 -23.21 17.86 -23.87
N LEU A 583 -22.05 18.23 -24.37
CA LEU A 583 -20.85 18.48 -23.59
C LEU A 583 -20.37 19.92 -23.83
N ARG A 584 -20.10 20.64 -22.76
CA ARG A 584 -19.52 22.00 -22.81
C ARG A 584 -18.02 21.94 -22.62
N LYS A 585 -17.26 22.42 -23.59
CA LYS A 585 -15.82 22.61 -23.45
C LYS A 585 -15.51 23.63 -22.36
N THR A 586 -14.61 23.29 -21.45
CA THR A 586 -14.32 24.14 -20.28
C THR A 586 -13.45 25.36 -20.62
N ASP A 587 -12.71 25.31 -21.73
CA ASP A 587 -11.85 26.38 -22.23
C ASP A 587 -12.60 27.45 -23.04
N THR A 588 -13.47 27.01 -23.96
CA THR A 588 -14.16 27.88 -24.93
C THR A 588 -15.64 28.12 -24.60
N GLY A 589 -16.24 27.28 -23.76
CA GLY A 589 -17.68 27.27 -23.49
C GLY A 589 -18.52 26.69 -24.63
N ALA A 590 -17.92 26.27 -25.74
CA ALA A 590 -18.61 25.69 -26.89
C ALA A 590 -19.27 24.36 -26.51
N VAL A 591 -20.54 24.19 -26.95
CA VAL A 591 -21.27 22.93 -26.75
C VAL A 591 -21.05 22.02 -27.96
N VAL A 592 -20.68 20.77 -27.69
CA VAL A 592 -20.52 19.71 -28.68
C VAL A 592 -21.40 18.53 -28.33
N THR A 593 -21.95 17.87 -29.33
CA THR A 593 -22.80 16.68 -29.14
C THR A 593 -21.99 15.42 -29.44
N ARG A 594 -22.12 14.40 -28.59
CA ARG A 594 -21.49 13.10 -28.75
C ARG A 594 -22.54 11.99 -28.70
N PRO A 595 -22.48 10.99 -29.59
CA PRO A 595 -23.37 9.83 -29.54
C PRO A 595 -23.19 9.07 -28.19
N ALA A 596 -24.31 8.77 -27.54
CA ALA A 596 -24.35 7.97 -26.32
C ALA A 596 -25.73 7.34 -26.18
N ASP A 597 -25.81 6.03 -26.31
CA ASP A 597 -27.06 5.27 -26.06
C ASP A 597 -27.42 5.28 -24.57
N ILE A 598 -26.39 5.23 -23.73
CA ILE A 598 -26.50 5.17 -22.26
C ILE A 598 -25.56 6.20 -21.63
N VAL A 599 -26.05 6.84 -20.59
CA VAL A 599 -25.28 7.82 -19.79
C VAL A 599 -25.21 7.36 -18.35
N ILE A 600 -23.99 7.25 -17.81
CA ILE A 600 -23.76 6.86 -16.41
C ILE A 600 -23.23 8.05 -15.63
N MET A 601 -23.96 8.50 -14.60
CA MET A 601 -23.54 9.60 -13.73
C MET A 601 -22.60 9.09 -12.64
N ALA A 602 -21.35 9.57 -12.64
CA ALA A 602 -20.27 9.20 -11.72
C ALA A 602 -19.67 10.46 -11.02
N LEU A 603 -20.51 11.38 -10.60
CA LEU A 603 -20.15 12.72 -10.09
C LEU A 603 -19.77 12.74 -8.60
N GLY A 604 -19.80 11.57 -7.93
CA GLY A 604 -19.50 11.46 -6.50
C GLY A 604 -20.69 11.71 -5.58
N ASN A 605 -20.40 11.83 -4.29
CA ASN A 605 -21.41 11.98 -3.23
C ASN A 605 -21.17 13.26 -2.43
N ARG A 606 -22.23 13.75 -1.76
CA ARG A 606 -22.18 14.87 -0.82
C ARG A 606 -22.94 14.54 0.47
N PRO A 607 -22.54 15.07 1.65
CA PRO A 607 -23.28 14.91 2.90
C PRO A 607 -24.72 15.46 2.80
N ASP A 608 -25.67 14.79 3.44
CA ASP A 608 -27.03 15.34 3.64
C ASP A 608 -27.04 16.34 4.80
N LYS A 609 -26.98 17.62 4.46
CA LYS A 609 -26.94 18.72 5.43
C LYS A 609 -28.25 18.92 6.19
N SER A 610 -29.38 18.54 5.61
CA SER A 610 -30.68 18.65 6.27
C SER A 610 -30.82 17.64 7.40
N TYR A 611 -30.41 16.41 7.16
CA TYR A 611 -30.37 15.36 8.17
C TYR A 611 -29.33 15.63 9.27
N GLU A 612 -28.17 16.17 8.91
CA GLU A 612 -27.17 16.66 9.86
C GLU A 612 -27.76 17.65 10.85
N GLN A 613 -28.50 18.66 10.36
CA GLN A 613 -29.11 19.68 11.20
C GLN A 613 -30.20 19.12 12.11
N GLN A 614 -31.06 18.25 11.59
CA GLN A 614 -32.10 17.60 12.39
C GLN A 614 -31.53 16.84 13.60
N LEU A 615 -30.40 16.14 13.40
CA LEU A 615 -29.76 15.40 14.50
C LEU A 615 -29.11 16.34 15.52
N LYS A 616 -28.47 17.42 15.08
CA LYS A 616 -27.89 18.44 15.97
C LYS A 616 -28.96 19.14 16.82
N ASP A 617 -30.14 19.36 16.27
CA ASP A 617 -31.24 19.99 16.99
C ASP A 617 -31.91 19.02 17.99
N ALA A 618 -31.78 17.72 17.75
CA ALA A 618 -32.46 16.70 18.53
C ALA A 618 -31.63 16.07 19.67
N PHE A 619 -30.29 16.16 19.58
CA PHE A 619 -29.35 15.50 20.51
C PHE A 619 -28.21 16.43 20.90
N ASP A 620 -27.86 16.44 22.19
CA ASP A 620 -26.80 17.29 22.74
C ASP A 620 -25.40 16.92 22.22
N LYS A 621 -25.21 15.64 21.84
CA LYS A 621 -23.91 15.13 21.43
C LYS A 621 -24.02 14.32 20.13
N VAL A 622 -23.53 14.93 19.04
CA VAL A 622 -23.53 14.35 17.71
C VAL A 622 -22.12 14.41 17.12
N VAL A 623 -21.62 13.28 16.62
CA VAL A 623 -20.28 13.15 16.02
C VAL A 623 -20.44 12.66 14.58
N PHE A 624 -19.76 13.28 13.63
CA PHE A 624 -19.83 12.91 12.21
C PHE A 624 -18.55 12.21 11.78
N VAL A 625 -18.69 11.11 11.02
CA VAL A 625 -17.58 10.33 10.50
C VAL A 625 -17.76 9.96 9.02
N GLY A 626 -16.66 9.79 8.30
CA GLY A 626 -16.67 9.46 6.87
C GLY A 626 -17.37 10.51 6.03
N ASP A 627 -18.05 10.07 4.97
CA ASP A 627 -18.70 10.95 4.01
C ASP A 627 -19.87 11.75 4.60
N ALA A 628 -20.40 11.36 5.75
CA ALA A 628 -21.36 12.17 6.49
C ALA A 628 -20.74 13.47 7.04
N ASN A 629 -19.43 13.49 7.25
CA ASN A 629 -18.66 14.69 7.61
C ASN A 629 -18.12 15.40 6.37
N LYS A 630 -17.35 14.66 5.58
CA LYS A 630 -16.69 15.15 4.36
C LYS A 630 -16.47 13.99 3.41
N GLY A 631 -16.88 14.16 2.16
CA GLY A 631 -16.64 13.17 1.11
C GLY A 631 -15.16 12.81 1.00
N GLY A 632 -14.87 11.50 0.88
CA GLY A 632 -13.50 11.01 0.89
C GLY A 632 -13.39 9.56 0.41
N THR A 633 -12.37 8.90 0.90
CA THR A 633 -12.07 7.49 0.63
C THR A 633 -12.41 6.62 1.86
N MET A 634 -12.35 5.29 1.69
CA MET A 634 -12.45 4.37 2.83
C MET A 634 -11.40 4.68 3.92
N ALA A 635 -10.20 5.11 3.52
CA ALA A 635 -9.16 5.53 4.46
C ALA A 635 -9.59 6.73 5.31
N ASP A 636 -10.24 7.71 4.70
CA ASP A 636 -10.76 8.89 5.41
C ASP A 636 -11.90 8.50 6.35
N ALA A 637 -12.77 7.57 5.93
CA ALA A 637 -13.89 7.10 6.73
C ALA A 637 -13.42 6.35 8.00
N THR A 638 -12.49 5.39 7.86
CA THR A 638 -11.98 4.62 9.01
C THR A 638 -11.14 5.49 9.94
N LEU A 639 -10.37 6.42 9.38
CA LEU A 639 -9.56 7.35 10.15
C LEU A 639 -10.40 8.32 10.96
N SER A 640 -11.38 8.99 10.32
CA SER A 640 -12.27 9.95 10.99
C SER A 640 -13.11 9.28 12.08
N ALA A 641 -13.53 8.02 11.88
CA ALA A 641 -14.19 7.22 12.90
C ALA A 641 -13.29 7.05 14.14
N TYR A 642 -12.00 6.77 13.92
CA TYR A 642 -11.04 6.61 15.00
C TYR A 642 -10.74 7.94 15.71
N GLU A 643 -10.41 8.98 14.98
CA GLU A 643 -10.08 10.31 15.53
C GLU A 643 -11.25 10.94 16.28
N ASN A 644 -12.45 10.93 15.69
CA ASN A 644 -13.63 11.58 16.25
C ASN A 644 -14.29 10.78 17.40
N CYS A 645 -14.06 9.46 17.46
CA CYS A 645 -14.59 8.62 18.55
C CYS A 645 -13.54 8.25 19.61
N TRP A 646 -12.30 8.73 19.49
CA TRP A 646 -11.25 8.47 20.47
C TRP A 646 -11.47 9.23 21.79
N PHE A 647 -11.95 10.45 21.69
CA PHE A 647 -12.23 11.31 22.85
C PHE A 647 -13.66 11.86 22.76
N PHE A 648 -14.59 11.33 23.50
CA PHE A 648 -15.86 12.00 23.83
C PHE A 648 -16.55 11.39 25.05
#